data_3c6a6836c4da7dbfaf6263e2c8070876
#
_entry.id   3c6a6836c4da7dbfaf6263e2c8070876
#
_cell.length_a   1.000
_cell.length_b   1.000
_cell.length_c   1.000
_cell.angle_alpha   90.00
_cell.angle_beta   90.00
_cell.angle_gamma   90.00
#
_symmetry.space_group_name_H-M   'P 1'
#
loop_
_entity.id
_entity.type
_entity.pdbx_description
1 polymer ?
#
loop_
_entity_poly.entity_id
_entity_poly.type
_entity_poly.pdbx_seq_one_letter_code
_entity_poly.pdbx_strand_id
1 'polypeptide(L)'
;MFETVLIANRGEIAVRVIRTLRRMGIRSVAVYSDADAGARHVCEADTAVRLGPAPVLESYLSIPKVLEAAAATGAQAIHPGYGFLSENAGFAAACERAGVVFIGPPARAIEVMGDKISAKNTVTAFEVPVVPGIAKPGLSDDELVAAAAEIGYPVLIKPSAGGGGKGMHLVDDPAQLRPALATARREAASAFGDDTLFLERFVLRPRHIEVQVLADTQGNVVHLGERECSLQRRHQKVIEEAPSPLLDAATRDRIGTAACNTARSVDYVGAGTVEFIVSADRPDEFFFMEMNTRLQVEHPVTEAITGLDLVEWQLRVAAGEKLSFTQDDITFTGHAVEARVYAEDPARGFLPTGGRVLAVHEPTGPGVRVDSSLLDGTVVGSDYDPMLSKVVAHGADRAQALARLDAALAGTAVFGVQTNIEFLRFLLADARVIAGDLDTELLDARSGHFTPLPAPDDVLAAGGLYRQWELAQRGRTDLWASPSGWRIGAAAPVRTQMHTPLRTETVSVWGLPDAAQVQIGEGEIQGASAHVEGDQLIATVAGRQRRYLFAEDDGQLWICDERGSWQLREAQESTVVRSAAGPRTAEIASPMPGTVIAVAVESESTVGEGAPVVVVEAMKMEHTLTAPISGRVQVLVAVGDQVKVDQVLARLVPEEETEEAKS
;
A
#
# COMPACT_ATOMS: atom_id res chain seq x y z
N MET A 1 -33.01 -9.17 -7.50
CA MET A 1 -32.03 -8.17 -7.01
C MET A 1 -32.18 -8.02 -5.49
N PHE A 2 -31.12 -7.78 -4.75
CA PHE A 2 -31.13 -7.65 -3.28
C PHE A 2 -31.65 -6.27 -2.85
N GLU A 3 -32.23 -6.19 -1.65
CA GLU A 3 -32.64 -4.93 -1.02
C GLU A 3 -31.58 -4.44 -0.02
N THR A 4 -30.83 -5.36 0.60
CA THR A 4 -29.80 -5.07 1.60
C THR A 4 -28.61 -6.00 1.41
N VAL A 5 -27.42 -5.42 1.34
CA VAL A 5 -26.14 -6.14 1.19
C VAL A 5 -25.18 -5.73 2.30
N LEU A 6 -24.62 -6.72 2.99
CA LEU A 6 -23.54 -6.51 3.95
C LEU A 6 -22.18 -6.57 3.22
N ILE A 7 -21.28 -5.67 3.59
CA ILE A 7 -19.90 -5.62 3.08
C ILE A 7 -18.98 -6.16 4.17
N ALA A 8 -18.48 -7.40 3.97
CA ALA A 8 -17.57 -8.05 4.92
C ALA A 8 -16.13 -7.62 4.69
N ASN A 9 -15.89 -6.32 4.68
CA ASN A 9 -14.59 -5.71 4.42
C ASN A 9 -14.52 -4.29 5.02
N ARG A 10 -13.36 -3.62 4.85
CA ARG A 10 -13.06 -2.28 5.34
C ARG A 10 -12.33 -1.45 4.29
N GLY A 11 -12.05 -0.20 4.64
CA GLY A 11 -11.19 0.66 3.84
C GLY A 11 -11.80 1.04 2.49
N GLU A 12 -10.95 1.26 1.51
CA GLU A 12 -11.36 1.80 0.22
C GLU A 12 -12.30 0.86 -0.55
N ILE A 13 -12.11 -0.47 -0.44
CA ILE A 13 -12.97 -1.42 -1.14
C ILE A 13 -14.39 -1.42 -0.56
N ALA A 14 -14.55 -1.26 0.74
CA ALA A 14 -15.88 -1.15 1.33
C ALA A 14 -16.57 0.14 0.84
N VAL A 15 -15.87 1.28 0.81
CA VAL A 15 -16.37 2.53 0.21
C VAL A 15 -16.74 2.33 -1.25
N ARG A 16 -15.89 1.66 -2.02
CA ARG A 16 -16.12 1.34 -3.44
C ARG A 16 -17.40 0.54 -3.66
N VAL A 17 -17.64 -0.49 -2.86
CA VAL A 17 -18.86 -1.30 -2.91
C VAL A 17 -20.09 -0.47 -2.50
N ILE A 18 -20.00 0.30 -1.42
CA ILE A 18 -21.08 1.19 -0.95
C ILE A 18 -21.54 2.14 -2.06
N ARG A 19 -20.60 2.72 -2.82
CA ARG A 19 -20.92 3.64 -3.92
C ARG A 19 -21.76 2.95 -5.02
N THR A 20 -21.44 1.71 -5.38
CA THR A 20 -22.23 0.96 -6.35
C THR A 20 -23.59 0.57 -5.79
N LEU A 21 -23.67 0.08 -4.54
CA LEU A 21 -24.94 -0.24 -3.90
C LEU A 21 -25.86 0.97 -3.86
N ARG A 22 -25.34 2.15 -3.48
CA ARG A 22 -26.09 3.42 -3.47
C ARG A 22 -26.62 3.79 -4.86
N ARG A 23 -25.81 3.63 -5.92
CA ARG A 23 -26.22 3.90 -7.30
C ARG A 23 -27.33 2.94 -7.76
N MET A 24 -27.29 1.69 -7.29
CA MET A 24 -28.29 0.66 -7.59
C MET A 24 -29.54 0.75 -6.69
N GLY A 25 -29.58 1.64 -5.71
CA GLY A 25 -30.68 1.78 -4.76
C GLY A 25 -30.74 0.63 -3.75
N ILE A 26 -29.63 -0.05 -3.48
CA ILE A 26 -29.50 -1.17 -2.54
C ILE A 26 -28.94 -0.63 -1.23
N ARG A 27 -29.55 -1.00 -0.11
CA ARG A 27 -29.11 -0.59 1.22
C ARG A 27 -27.79 -1.30 1.59
N SER A 28 -26.81 -0.51 2.02
CA SER A 28 -25.50 -0.97 2.43
C SER A 28 -25.38 -1.16 3.92
N VAL A 29 -24.78 -2.29 4.34
CA VAL A 29 -24.41 -2.54 5.73
C VAL A 29 -22.90 -2.70 5.80
N ALA A 30 -22.22 -1.75 6.46
CA ALA A 30 -20.79 -1.88 6.77
C ALA A 30 -20.59 -2.68 8.06
N VAL A 31 -19.46 -3.37 8.16
CA VAL A 31 -18.99 -3.92 9.45
C VAL A 31 -17.69 -3.23 9.85
N TYR A 32 -17.41 -3.15 11.15
CA TYR A 32 -16.22 -2.47 11.62
C TYR A 32 -15.68 -3.03 12.95
N SER A 33 -14.37 -2.92 13.13
CA SER A 33 -13.68 -3.14 14.40
C SER A 33 -13.59 -1.81 15.18
N ASP A 34 -13.19 -1.87 16.44
CA ASP A 34 -13.00 -0.67 17.27
C ASP A 34 -12.04 0.35 16.65
N ALA A 35 -11.00 -0.12 15.94
CA ALA A 35 -10.05 0.74 15.24
C ALA A 35 -10.68 1.51 14.06
N ASP A 36 -11.75 1.00 13.48
CA ASP A 36 -12.43 1.58 12.33
C ASP A 36 -13.73 2.31 12.66
N ALA A 37 -14.04 2.54 13.93
CA ALA A 37 -15.34 3.13 14.35
C ALA A 37 -15.67 4.48 13.68
N GLY A 38 -14.63 5.28 13.33
CA GLY A 38 -14.77 6.55 12.60
C GLY A 38 -14.35 6.48 11.12
N ALA A 39 -14.13 5.29 10.58
CA ALA A 39 -13.63 5.13 9.21
C ALA A 39 -14.68 5.52 8.16
N ARG A 40 -14.21 5.95 6.98
CA ARG A 40 -15.04 6.44 5.86
C ARG A 40 -16.15 5.46 5.48
N HIS A 41 -15.87 4.16 5.38
CA HIS A 41 -16.87 3.16 5.02
C HIS A 41 -18.00 3.03 6.06
N VAL A 42 -17.69 3.28 7.34
CA VAL A 42 -18.68 3.31 8.43
C VAL A 42 -19.58 4.55 8.31
N CYS A 43 -18.98 5.69 7.99
CA CYS A 43 -19.70 6.95 7.81
C CYS A 43 -20.54 6.99 6.53
N GLU A 44 -20.12 6.32 5.45
CA GLU A 44 -20.81 6.34 4.16
C GLU A 44 -21.90 5.26 4.01
N ALA A 45 -21.89 4.19 4.81
CA ALA A 45 -22.90 3.13 4.77
C ALA A 45 -24.24 3.57 5.36
N ASP A 46 -25.33 2.96 4.89
CA ASP A 46 -26.68 3.22 5.44
C ASP A 46 -26.83 2.67 6.88
N THR A 47 -26.10 1.61 7.20
CA THR A 47 -26.05 0.98 8.52
C THR A 47 -24.65 0.43 8.76
N ALA A 48 -24.18 0.46 10.02
CA ALA A 48 -22.90 -0.13 10.39
C ALA A 48 -23.04 -0.99 11.66
N VAL A 49 -22.31 -2.13 11.68
CA VAL A 49 -22.34 -3.09 12.79
C VAL A 49 -20.92 -3.34 13.30
N ARG A 50 -20.74 -3.14 14.61
CA ARG A 50 -19.48 -3.43 15.29
C ARG A 50 -19.25 -4.94 15.38
N LEU A 51 -18.07 -5.42 14.94
CA LEU A 51 -17.66 -6.82 15.05
C LEU A 51 -16.89 -7.12 16.34
N GLY A 52 -16.07 -6.17 16.83
CA GLY A 52 -15.24 -6.39 18.01
C GLY A 52 -13.98 -5.53 18.04
N PRO A 53 -12.95 -5.93 18.82
CA PRO A 53 -11.69 -5.21 18.93
C PRO A 53 -10.88 -5.23 17.61
N ALA A 54 -9.76 -4.48 17.56
CA ALA A 54 -8.92 -4.33 16.37
C ALA A 54 -8.36 -5.65 15.80
N PRO A 55 -7.90 -6.64 16.60
CA PRO A 55 -7.33 -7.86 16.08
C PRO A 55 -8.27 -8.55 15.06
N VAL A 56 -7.73 -8.87 13.88
CA VAL A 56 -8.53 -9.37 12.74
C VAL A 56 -9.26 -10.68 13.03
N LEU A 57 -8.65 -11.57 13.82
CA LEU A 57 -9.27 -12.86 14.22
C LEU A 57 -10.51 -12.67 15.10
N GLU A 58 -10.57 -11.55 15.83
CA GLU A 58 -11.69 -11.21 16.70
C GLU A 58 -12.72 -10.30 16.03
N SER A 59 -12.46 -9.87 14.80
CA SER A 59 -13.30 -8.95 14.03
C SER A 59 -13.53 -9.44 12.60
N TYR A 60 -12.80 -8.96 11.62
CA TYR A 60 -13.03 -9.20 10.17
C TYR A 60 -12.84 -10.64 9.72
N LEU A 61 -12.07 -11.46 10.42
CA LEU A 61 -11.90 -12.89 10.15
C LEU A 61 -12.86 -13.79 10.95
N SER A 62 -13.71 -13.21 11.79
CA SER A 62 -14.69 -13.98 12.58
C SER A 62 -15.95 -14.26 11.78
N ILE A 63 -16.00 -15.43 11.13
CA ILE A 63 -17.18 -15.89 10.37
C ILE A 63 -18.49 -15.77 11.19
N PRO A 64 -18.55 -16.23 12.46
CA PRO A 64 -19.78 -16.13 13.25
C PRO A 64 -20.27 -14.68 13.39
N LYS A 65 -19.38 -13.73 13.72
CA LYS A 65 -19.75 -12.32 13.92
C LYS A 65 -20.24 -11.64 12.64
N VAL A 66 -19.64 -11.98 11.49
CA VAL A 66 -20.10 -11.47 10.19
C VAL A 66 -21.50 -11.98 9.86
N LEU A 67 -21.77 -13.26 10.09
CA LEU A 67 -23.09 -13.85 9.87
C LEU A 67 -24.14 -13.32 10.87
N GLU A 68 -23.78 -13.11 12.13
CA GLU A 68 -24.63 -12.47 13.13
C GLU A 68 -25.01 -11.04 12.71
N ALA A 69 -24.03 -10.27 12.19
CA ALA A 69 -24.28 -8.93 11.67
C ALA A 69 -25.24 -8.95 10.46
N ALA A 70 -25.10 -9.92 9.56
CA ALA A 70 -26.00 -10.10 8.42
C ALA A 70 -27.42 -10.44 8.88
N ALA A 71 -27.57 -11.36 9.82
CA ALA A 71 -28.86 -11.74 10.39
C ALA A 71 -29.54 -10.56 11.12
N ALA A 72 -28.79 -9.82 11.94
CA ALA A 72 -29.31 -8.69 12.71
C ALA A 72 -29.78 -7.52 11.82
N THR A 73 -29.22 -7.37 10.61
CA THR A 73 -29.57 -6.29 9.67
C THR A 73 -30.51 -6.73 8.56
N GLY A 74 -30.83 -8.02 8.49
CA GLY A 74 -31.64 -8.60 7.42
C GLY A 74 -30.95 -8.55 6.05
N ALA A 75 -29.63 -8.57 6.01
CA ALA A 75 -28.86 -8.59 4.76
C ALA A 75 -29.12 -9.92 4.02
N GLN A 76 -29.47 -9.81 2.76
CA GLN A 76 -29.78 -10.95 1.88
C GLN A 76 -28.54 -11.53 1.22
N ALA A 77 -27.48 -10.71 1.09
CA ALA A 77 -26.23 -11.09 0.50
C ALA A 77 -25.05 -10.42 1.22
N ILE A 78 -23.87 -11.03 1.08
CA ILE A 78 -22.60 -10.52 1.63
C ILE A 78 -21.61 -10.34 0.50
N HIS A 79 -21.07 -9.11 0.35
CA HIS A 79 -19.95 -8.81 -0.53
C HIS A 79 -18.65 -8.89 0.27
N PRO A 80 -17.73 -9.82 -0.05
CA PRO A 80 -16.51 -10.00 0.74
C PRO A 80 -15.39 -9.01 0.41
N GLY A 81 -15.49 -8.24 -0.68
CA GLY A 81 -14.41 -7.40 -1.22
C GLY A 81 -13.22 -8.23 -1.66
N TYR A 82 -12.02 -7.88 -1.19
CA TYR A 82 -10.78 -8.64 -1.34
C TYR A 82 -10.04 -8.75 0.01
N GLY A 83 -9.13 -9.72 0.15
CA GLY A 83 -8.50 -10.05 1.43
C GLY A 83 -9.51 -10.62 2.45
N PHE A 84 -9.11 -10.69 3.71
CA PHE A 84 -9.92 -11.26 4.81
C PHE A 84 -10.60 -12.60 4.45
N LEU A 85 -11.92 -12.62 4.38
CA LEU A 85 -12.73 -13.81 4.12
C LEU A 85 -13.09 -14.02 2.64
N SER A 86 -12.59 -13.17 1.73
CA SER A 86 -13.01 -13.22 0.31
C SER A 86 -12.62 -14.50 -0.43
N GLU A 87 -11.52 -15.14 -0.03
CA GLU A 87 -11.05 -16.41 -0.58
C GLU A 87 -11.14 -17.56 0.44
N ASN A 88 -12.09 -17.46 1.38
CA ASN A 88 -12.30 -18.47 2.39
C ASN A 88 -13.48 -19.38 2.02
N ALA A 89 -13.18 -20.61 1.56
CA ALA A 89 -14.21 -21.60 1.17
C ALA A 89 -15.17 -21.93 2.33
N GLY A 90 -14.65 -21.97 3.57
CA GLY A 90 -15.46 -22.20 4.78
C GLY A 90 -16.48 -21.09 5.02
N PHE A 91 -16.13 -19.85 4.71
CA PHE A 91 -17.03 -18.69 4.81
C PHE A 91 -18.11 -18.74 3.72
N ALA A 92 -17.74 -19.00 2.47
CA ALA A 92 -18.72 -19.15 1.39
C ALA A 92 -19.74 -20.26 1.71
N ALA A 93 -19.28 -21.44 2.17
CA ALA A 93 -20.15 -22.53 2.61
C ALA A 93 -20.98 -22.17 3.86
N ALA A 94 -20.47 -21.33 4.76
CA ALA A 94 -21.21 -20.89 5.94
C ALA A 94 -22.33 -19.90 5.57
N CYS A 95 -22.11 -19.02 4.60
CA CYS A 95 -23.14 -18.13 4.03
C CYS A 95 -24.28 -18.96 3.42
N GLU A 96 -23.97 -19.97 2.60
CA GLU A 96 -24.96 -20.85 1.99
C GLU A 96 -25.80 -21.55 3.05
N ARG A 97 -25.17 -22.12 4.08
CA ARG A 97 -25.90 -22.76 5.21
C ARG A 97 -26.80 -21.80 5.99
N ALA A 98 -26.38 -20.53 6.08
CA ALA A 98 -27.15 -19.47 6.74
C ALA A 98 -28.28 -18.90 5.87
N GLY A 99 -28.39 -19.32 4.60
CA GLY A 99 -29.36 -18.78 3.64
C GLY A 99 -29.08 -17.37 3.18
N VAL A 100 -27.80 -16.92 3.28
CA VAL A 100 -27.32 -15.60 2.83
C VAL A 100 -26.46 -15.81 1.59
N VAL A 101 -26.70 -15.05 0.52
CA VAL A 101 -25.95 -15.19 -0.73
C VAL A 101 -24.52 -14.65 -0.55
N PHE A 102 -23.52 -15.49 -0.81
CA PHE A 102 -22.14 -15.05 -0.93
C PHE A 102 -21.94 -14.46 -2.33
N ILE A 103 -21.56 -13.16 -2.41
CA ILE A 103 -21.30 -12.50 -3.70
C ILE A 103 -19.88 -12.83 -4.13
N GLY A 104 -19.73 -13.96 -4.80
CA GLY A 104 -18.46 -14.53 -5.21
C GLY A 104 -18.66 -15.95 -5.77
N PRO A 105 -17.56 -16.68 -6.01
CA PRO A 105 -17.61 -18.02 -6.56
C PRO A 105 -18.10 -19.06 -5.56
N PRO A 106 -18.49 -20.27 -6.04
CA PRO A 106 -18.82 -21.40 -5.18
C PRO A 106 -17.63 -21.80 -4.31
N ALA A 107 -17.90 -22.30 -3.09
CA ALA A 107 -16.86 -22.72 -2.13
C ALA A 107 -15.86 -23.72 -2.75
N ARG A 108 -16.33 -24.65 -3.62
CA ARG A 108 -15.48 -25.60 -4.34
C ARG A 108 -14.46 -24.91 -5.26
N ALA A 109 -14.86 -23.85 -5.96
CA ALA A 109 -13.94 -23.11 -6.84
C ALA A 109 -12.82 -22.44 -6.03
N ILE A 110 -13.18 -21.86 -4.86
CA ILE A 110 -12.20 -21.28 -3.94
C ILE A 110 -11.23 -22.36 -3.43
N GLU A 111 -11.74 -23.52 -3.03
CA GLU A 111 -10.94 -24.61 -2.48
C GLU A 111 -9.95 -25.17 -3.52
N VAL A 112 -10.42 -25.46 -4.75
CA VAL A 112 -9.58 -26.00 -5.83
C VAL A 112 -8.51 -25.01 -6.25
N MET A 113 -8.85 -23.74 -6.42
CA MET A 113 -7.91 -22.71 -6.86
C MET A 113 -6.99 -22.19 -5.75
N GLY A 114 -7.35 -22.40 -4.48
CA GLY A 114 -6.52 -22.05 -3.33
C GLY A 114 -5.31 -22.97 -3.12
N ASP A 115 -5.32 -24.20 -3.68
CA ASP A 115 -4.17 -25.09 -3.71
C ASP A 115 -3.49 -25.08 -5.08
N LYS A 116 -2.23 -24.64 -5.12
CA LYS A 116 -1.50 -24.42 -6.38
C LYS A 116 -1.30 -25.68 -7.21
N ILE A 117 -1.10 -26.84 -6.56
CA ILE A 117 -0.92 -28.12 -7.28
C ILE A 117 -2.27 -28.57 -7.86
N SER A 118 -3.34 -28.48 -7.08
CA SER A 118 -4.69 -28.78 -7.51
C SER A 118 -5.12 -27.87 -8.67
N ALA A 119 -4.89 -26.57 -8.53
CA ALA A 119 -5.19 -25.59 -9.58
C ALA A 119 -4.46 -25.94 -10.89
N LYS A 120 -3.13 -26.17 -10.85
CA LYS A 120 -2.36 -26.52 -12.03
C LYS A 120 -2.85 -27.79 -12.72
N ASN A 121 -3.11 -28.85 -11.95
CA ASN A 121 -3.62 -30.10 -12.51
C ASN A 121 -5.00 -29.89 -13.16
N THR A 122 -5.84 -29.10 -12.52
CA THR A 122 -7.20 -28.80 -13.02
C THR A 122 -7.13 -28.00 -14.33
N VAL A 123 -6.36 -26.91 -14.38
CA VAL A 123 -6.29 -26.06 -15.58
C VAL A 123 -5.56 -26.74 -16.75
N THR A 124 -4.58 -27.62 -16.47
CA THR A 124 -3.89 -28.39 -17.50
C THR A 124 -4.87 -29.29 -18.27
N ALA A 125 -5.86 -29.85 -17.60
CA ALA A 125 -6.91 -30.66 -18.24
C ALA A 125 -7.81 -29.84 -19.19
N PHE A 126 -7.78 -28.51 -19.09
CA PHE A 126 -8.49 -27.56 -19.96
C PHE A 126 -7.59 -26.83 -20.92
N GLU A 127 -6.42 -27.41 -21.23
CA GLU A 127 -5.45 -26.89 -22.20
C GLU A 127 -4.87 -25.51 -21.86
N VAL A 128 -4.86 -25.12 -20.58
CA VAL A 128 -4.23 -23.88 -20.11
C VAL A 128 -2.74 -24.13 -19.93
N PRO A 129 -1.86 -23.33 -20.56
CA PRO A 129 -0.42 -23.48 -20.41
C PRO A 129 0.04 -23.24 -18.97
N VAL A 130 0.81 -24.17 -18.42
CA VAL A 130 1.43 -24.04 -17.09
C VAL A 130 2.96 -23.98 -17.23
N VAL A 131 3.64 -23.32 -16.28
CA VAL A 131 5.11 -23.30 -16.28
C VAL A 131 5.63 -24.73 -16.25
N PRO A 132 6.55 -25.11 -17.19
CA PRO A 132 7.17 -26.43 -17.16
C PRO A 132 7.78 -26.72 -15.78
N GLY A 133 7.41 -27.88 -15.20
CA GLY A 133 7.81 -28.20 -13.86
C GLY A 133 7.21 -29.51 -13.39
N ILE A 134 7.40 -29.82 -12.11
CA ILE A 134 6.77 -30.97 -11.46
C ILE A 134 5.92 -30.49 -10.29
N ALA A 135 4.64 -30.73 -10.36
CA ALA A 135 3.64 -30.32 -9.37
C ALA A 135 2.80 -31.55 -8.92
N LYS A 136 3.39 -32.39 -8.06
CA LYS A 136 2.74 -33.57 -7.47
C LYS A 136 2.85 -33.46 -5.94
N PRO A 137 1.79 -33.75 -5.18
CA PRO A 137 1.87 -33.78 -3.73
C PRO A 137 2.77 -34.93 -3.23
N GLY A 138 3.47 -34.69 -2.12
CA GLY A 138 4.24 -35.71 -1.41
C GLY A 138 5.54 -36.13 -2.08
N LEU A 139 6.10 -35.36 -2.99
CA LEU A 139 7.42 -35.64 -3.58
C LEU A 139 8.53 -35.55 -2.54
N SER A 140 9.44 -36.53 -2.57
CA SER A 140 10.68 -36.54 -1.83
C SER A 140 11.71 -35.57 -2.44
N ASP A 141 12.70 -35.17 -1.66
CA ASP A 141 13.79 -34.33 -2.18
C ASP A 141 14.58 -35.01 -3.30
N ASP A 142 14.69 -36.35 -3.29
CA ASP A 142 15.36 -37.11 -4.37
C ASP A 142 14.57 -37.03 -5.69
N GLU A 143 13.23 -37.12 -5.62
CA GLU A 143 12.36 -36.97 -6.79
C GLU A 143 12.38 -35.54 -7.33
N LEU A 144 12.41 -34.52 -6.43
CA LEU A 144 12.54 -33.12 -6.83
C LEU A 144 13.90 -32.84 -7.51
N VAL A 145 15.01 -33.41 -6.99
CA VAL A 145 16.34 -33.28 -7.60
C VAL A 145 16.39 -33.94 -8.98
N ALA A 146 15.78 -35.11 -9.14
CA ALA A 146 15.68 -35.78 -10.45
C ALA A 146 14.87 -34.93 -11.44
N ALA A 147 13.73 -34.40 -11.02
CA ALA A 147 12.89 -33.54 -11.83
C ALA A 147 13.58 -32.23 -12.25
N ALA A 148 14.37 -31.62 -11.37
CA ALA A 148 15.12 -30.40 -11.69
C ALA A 148 16.11 -30.60 -12.83
N ALA A 149 16.73 -31.79 -12.94
CA ALA A 149 17.64 -32.14 -14.02
C ALA A 149 16.91 -32.25 -15.38
N GLU A 150 15.63 -32.67 -15.38
CA GLU A 150 14.80 -32.73 -16.60
C GLU A 150 14.23 -31.35 -16.98
N ILE A 151 13.84 -30.53 -16.00
CA ILE A 151 13.29 -29.18 -16.20
C ILE A 151 14.37 -28.24 -16.76
N GLY A 152 15.62 -28.40 -16.29
CA GLY A 152 16.74 -27.51 -16.59
C GLY A 152 16.81 -26.29 -15.66
N TYR A 153 18.03 -25.87 -15.35
CA TYR A 153 18.28 -24.69 -14.49
C TYR A 153 18.24 -23.38 -15.28
N PRO A 154 17.88 -22.26 -14.64
CA PRO A 154 17.49 -22.10 -13.24
C PRO A 154 16.09 -22.66 -12.94
N VAL A 155 15.93 -23.23 -11.72
CA VAL A 155 14.64 -23.72 -11.21
C VAL A 155 14.18 -22.91 -10.00
N LEU A 156 12.87 -22.81 -9.84
CA LEU A 156 12.23 -22.13 -8.72
C LEU A 156 11.52 -23.17 -7.84
N ILE A 157 11.95 -23.24 -6.58
CA ILE A 157 11.27 -24.02 -5.53
C ILE A 157 10.08 -23.20 -5.02
N LYS A 158 8.90 -23.81 -4.95
CA LYS A 158 7.68 -23.16 -4.45
C LYS A 158 6.94 -24.02 -3.44
N PRO A 159 6.42 -23.45 -2.33
CA PRO A 159 5.44 -24.11 -1.48
C PRO A 159 4.11 -24.30 -2.22
N SER A 160 3.43 -25.43 -1.95
CA SER A 160 2.08 -25.69 -2.48
C SER A 160 1.04 -24.74 -1.88
N ALA A 161 1.12 -24.53 -0.56
CA ALA A 161 0.26 -23.62 0.18
C ALA A 161 0.85 -22.20 0.25
N GLY A 162 -0.02 -21.20 0.44
CA GLY A 162 0.35 -19.80 0.64
C GLY A 162 0.50 -18.99 -0.66
N GLY A 163 0.74 -17.67 -0.50
CA GLY A 163 0.83 -16.70 -1.58
C GLY A 163 1.89 -15.63 -1.31
N GLY A 164 2.01 -14.64 -2.20
CA GLY A 164 2.90 -13.49 -2.02
C GLY A 164 4.39 -13.80 -2.05
N GLY A 165 4.80 -14.93 -2.66
CA GLY A 165 6.22 -15.27 -2.86
C GLY A 165 6.96 -15.79 -1.61
N LYS A 166 6.31 -15.91 -0.46
CA LYS A 166 6.95 -16.40 0.77
C LYS A 166 7.38 -17.87 0.63
N GLY A 167 8.64 -18.16 0.99
CA GLY A 167 9.21 -19.51 0.90
C GLY A 167 9.61 -19.95 -0.51
N MET A 168 9.66 -19.06 -1.49
CA MET A 168 10.20 -19.35 -2.82
C MET A 168 11.73 -19.21 -2.84
N HIS A 169 12.42 -20.16 -3.49
CA HIS A 169 13.88 -20.13 -3.64
C HIS A 169 14.28 -20.37 -5.09
N LEU A 170 15.01 -19.42 -5.66
CA LEU A 170 15.65 -19.56 -6.96
C LEU A 170 16.96 -20.34 -6.82
N VAL A 171 17.16 -21.33 -7.70
CA VAL A 171 18.36 -22.17 -7.70
C VAL A 171 18.95 -22.23 -9.11
N ASP A 172 20.16 -21.68 -9.26
CA ASP A 172 20.90 -21.65 -10.53
C ASP A 172 21.89 -22.82 -10.62
N ASP A 173 22.44 -23.25 -9.45
CA ASP A 173 23.45 -24.30 -9.36
C ASP A 173 22.83 -25.59 -8.79
N PRO A 174 22.91 -26.73 -9.52
CA PRO A 174 22.45 -28.02 -9.05
C PRO A 174 22.97 -28.42 -7.66
N ALA A 175 24.18 -28.00 -7.29
CA ALA A 175 24.77 -28.31 -5.98
C ALA A 175 24.03 -27.64 -4.82
N GLN A 176 23.35 -26.54 -5.08
CA GLN A 176 22.60 -25.77 -4.06
C GLN A 176 21.16 -26.25 -3.88
N LEU A 177 20.65 -27.11 -4.78
CA LEU A 177 19.23 -27.49 -4.76
C LEU A 177 18.82 -28.20 -3.45
N ARG A 178 19.57 -29.18 -2.97
CA ARG A 178 19.25 -29.91 -1.73
C ARG A 178 19.23 -29.02 -0.49
N PRO A 179 20.23 -28.17 -0.22
CA PRO A 179 20.16 -27.19 0.87
C PRO A 179 18.96 -26.25 0.76
N ALA A 180 18.63 -25.78 -0.44
CA ALA A 180 17.51 -24.90 -0.69
C ALA A 180 16.15 -25.59 -0.42
N LEU A 181 15.97 -26.85 -0.85
CA LEU A 181 14.77 -27.66 -0.55
C LEU A 181 14.57 -27.82 0.96
N ALA A 182 15.64 -28.17 1.72
CA ALA A 182 15.55 -28.31 3.16
C ALA A 182 15.16 -26.99 3.87
N THR A 183 15.62 -25.86 3.37
CA THR A 183 15.24 -24.53 3.88
C THR A 183 13.80 -24.21 3.54
N ALA A 184 13.39 -24.37 2.26
CA ALA A 184 12.03 -24.11 1.80
C ALA A 184 10.98 -24.94 2.55
N ARG A 185 11.25 -26.22 2.85
CA ARG A 185 10.33 -27.06 3.65
C ARG A 185 10.12 -26.52 5.06
N ARG A 186 11.21 -26.12 5.75
CA ARG A 186 11.10 -25.55 7.11
C ARG A 186 10.30 -24.26 7.12
N GLU A 187 10.54 -23.39 6.14
CA GLU A 187 9.81 -22.12 5.98
C GLU A 187 8.34 -22.36 5.68
N ALA A 188 8.04 -23.29 4.75
CA ALA A 188 6.68 -23.64 4.37
C ALA A 188 5.91 -24.25 5.54
N ALA A 189 6.51 -25.21 6.27
CA ALA A 189 5.89 -25.79 7.46
C ALA A 189 5.62 -24.75 8.54
N SER A 190 6.55 -23.83 8.77
CA SER A 190 6.39 -22.76 9.78
C SER A 190 5.34 -21.74 9.40
N ALA A 191 5.30 -21.33 8.11
CA ALA A 191 4.44 -20.25 7.66
C ALA A 191 3.01 -20.69 7.32
N PHE A 192 2.86 -21.93 6.81
CA PHE A 192 1.60 -22.40 6.23
C PHE A 192 1.07 -23.71 6.88
N GLY A 193 1.88 -24.36 7.74
CA GLY A 193 1.52 -25.66 8.31
C GLY A 193 1.61 -26.83 7.33
N ASP A 194 2.13 -26.61 6.12
CA ASP A 194 2.29 -27.61 5.06
C ASP A 194 3.69 -27.44 4.45
N ASP A 195 4.47 -28.52 4.39
CA ASP A 195 5.84 -28.56 3.86
C ASP A 195 5.93 -29.06 2.42
N THR A 196 4.79 -29.21 1.74
CA THR A 196 4.72 -29.67 0.35
C THR A 196 5.34 -28.64 -0.58
N LEU A 197 6.34 -29.09 -1.35
CA LEU A 197 7.05 -28.30 -2.34
C LEU A 197 6.83 -28.83 -3.75
N PHE A 198 6.98 -27.94 -4.73
CA PHE A 198 7.06 -28.26 -6.14
C PHE A 198 8.13 -27.41 -6.83
N LEU A 199 8.52 -27.81 -8.05
CA LEU A 199 9.55 -27.12 -8.85
C LEU A 199 8.99 -26.63 -10.17
N GLU A 200 9.47 -25.45 -10.59
CA GLU A 200 9.19 -24.86 -11.88
C GLU A 200 10.45 -24.31 -12.54
N ARG A 201 10.43 -24.26 -13.88
CA ARG A 201 11.42 -23.51 -14.65
C ARG A 201 11.29 -22.01 -14.29
N PHE A 202 12.42 -21.35 -14.06
CA PHE A 202 12.41 -19.90 -13.87
C PHE A 202 12.21 -19.19 -15.21
N VAL A 203 11.28 -18.25 -15.25
CA VAL A 203 10.99 -17.42 -16.43
C VAL A 203 11.86 -16.18 -16.35
N LEU A 204 12.71 -15.96 -17.36
CA LEU A 204 13.60 -14.80 -17.43
C LEU A 204 12.84 -13.52 -17.80
N ARG A 205 13.25 -12.38 -17.22
CA ARG A 205 12.57 -11.08 -17.37
C ARG A 205 11.06 -11.20 -17.25
N PRO A 206 10.56 -11.67 -16.09
CA PRO A 206 9.16 -12.02 -15.95
C PRO A 206 8.28 -10.75 -15.93
N ARG A 207 7.17 -10.84 -16.67
CA ARG A 207 6.07 -9.88 -16.63
C ARG A 207 4.88 -10.55 -15.93
N HIS A 208 4.25 -9.80 -15.04
CA HIS A 208 3.03 -10.22 -14.36
C HIS A 208 1.83 -9.68 -15.14
N ILE A 209 1.22 -10.55 -15.91
CA ILE A 209 0.01 -10.26 -16.69
C ILE A 209 -1.15 -11.01 -16.05
N GLU A 210 -2.25 -10.31 -15.86
CA GLU A 210 -3.45 -10.93 -15.31
C GLU A 210 -4.68 -10.63 -16.16
N VAL A 211 -5.61 -11.56 -16.23
CA VAL A 211 -6.81 -11.44 -17.04
C VAL A 211 -8.06 -11.43 -16.16
N GLN A 212 -8.86 -10.37 -16.29
CA GLN A 212 -10.15 -10.28 -15.63
C GLN A 212 -11.14 -11.22 -16.29
N VAL A 213 -11.73 -12.13 -15.55
CA VAL A 213 -12.85 -12.95 -16.00
C VAL A 213 -14.14 -12.55 -15.28
N LEU A 214 -15.26 -12.77 -15.97
CA LEU A 214 -16.59 -12.62 -15.43
C LEU A 214 -17.46 -13.80 -15.90
N ALA A 215 -18.11 -14.48 -14.96
CA ALA A 215 -18.90 -15.67 -15.24
C ALA A 215 -20.25 -15.60 -14.55
N ASP A 216 -21.28 -16.12 -15.20
CA ASP A 216 -22.62 -16.24 -14.61
C ASP A 216 -22.98 -17.67 -14.20
N THR A 217 -24.12 -17.84 -13.54
CA THR A 217 -24.62 -19.14 -13.08
C THR A 217 -25.14 -20.03 -14.20
N GLN A 218 -25.18 -19.57 -15.45
CA GLN A 218 -25.64 -20.31 -16.63
C GLN A 218 -24.49 -20.84 -17.48
N GLY A 219 -23.23 -20.65 -17.03
CA GLY A 219 -22.03 -21.11 -17.70
C GLY A 219 -21.50 -20.16 -18.77
N ASN A 220 -22.02 -18.94 -18.89
CA ASN A 220 -21.41 -17.91 -19.73
C ASN A 220 -20.16 -17.38 -19.02
N VAL A 221 -19.04 -17.39 -19.72
CA VAL A 221 -17.75 -16.91 -19.24
C VAL A 221 -17.12 -16.02 -20.29
N VAL A 222 -16.75 -14.80 -19.91
CA VAL A 222 -16.05 -13.83 -20.75
C VAL A 222 -14.79 -13.32 -20.05
N HIS A 223 -13.82 -12.85 -20.83
CA HIS A 223 -12.71 -12.06 -20.30
C HIS A 223 -12.88 -10.59 -20.66
N LEU A 224 -12.44 -9.72 -19.76
CA LEU A 224 -12.52 -8.26 -19.89
C LEU A 224 -11.14 -7.64 -20.18
N GLY A 225 -10.28 -8.38 -20.85
CA GLY A 225 -8.90 -8.00 -21.14
C GLY A 225 -7.95 -8.25 -19.99
N GLU A 226 -6.70 -7.93 -20.28
CA GLU A 226 -5.59 -8.09 -19.34
C GLU A 226 -5.21 -6.78 -18.66
N ARG A 227 -4.52 -6.94 -17.54
CA ARG A 227 -3.79 -5.90 -16.81
C ARG A 227 -2.31 -6.24 -16.75
N GLU A 228 -1.48 -5.24 -16.78
CA GLU A 228 -0.04 -5.31 -16.53
C GLU A 228 0.24 -4.95 -15.07
N CYS A 229 0.82 -5.85 -14.31
CA CYS A 229 1.07 -5.71 -12.88
C CYS A 229 2.54 -5.92 -12.50
N SER A 230 3.47 -5.72 -13.44
CA SER A 230 4.90 -5.97 -13.21
C SER A 230 5.57 -4.92 -12.33
N LEU A 231 4.99 -3.71 -12.19
CA LEU A 231 5.53 -2.70 -11.30
C LEU A 231 5.16 -3.02 -9.85
N GLN A 232 5.95 -3.89 -9.24
CA GLN A 232 5.74 -4.41 -7.89
C GLN A 232 7.03 -4.39 -7.08
N ARG A 233 6.91 -4.31 -5.77
CA ARG A 233 8.02 -4.39 -4.82
C ARG A 233 7.73 -5.50 -3.81
N ARG A 234 8.66 -6.45 -3.67
CA ARG A 234 8.48 -7.62 -2.78
C ARG A 234 7.11 -8.30 -2.98
N HIS A 235 6.72 -8.48 -4.25
CA HIS A 235 5.43 -9.03 -4.68
C HIS A 235 4.18 -8.18 -4.34
N GLN A 236 4.36 -6.96 -3.86
CA GLN A 236 3.28 -6.01 -3.67
C GLN A 236 3.19 -5.09 -4.89
N LYS A 237 2.07 -5.14 -5.60
CA LYS A 237 1.80 -4.29 -6.76
C LYS A 237 1.74 -2.82 -6.32
N VAL A 238 2.26 -1.92 -7.15
CA VAL A 238 2.40 -0.48 -6.84
C VAL A 238 1.76 0.37 -7.93
N ILE A 239 1.99 0.01 -9.20
CA ILE A 239 1.36 0.64 -10.38
C ILE A 239 0.86 -0.48 -11.28
N GLU A 240 -0.38 -0.37 -11.72
CA GLU A 240 -1.04 -1.30 -12.63
C GLU A 240 -1.63 -0.55 -13.82
N GLU A 241 -1.68 -1.19 -15.00
CA GLU A 241 -2.24 -0.59 -16.19
C GLU A 241 -3.04 -1.56 -17.04
N ALA A 242 -3.97 -1.05 -17.82
CA ALA A 242 -4.76 -1.80 -18.79
C ALA A 242 -4.99 -0.97 -20.07
N PRO A 243 -4.84 -1.60 -21.25
CA PRO A 243 -4.28 -2.93 -21.50
C PRO A 243 -2.77 -2.98 -21.30
N SER A 244 -2.16 -4.18 -21.24
CA SER A 244 -0.70 -4.32 -21.16
C SER A 244 -0.01 -3.77 -22.42
N PRO A 245 1.07 -2.98 -22.27
CA PRO A 245 1.87 -2.52 -23.41
C PRO A 245 2.69 -3.64 -24.06
N LEU A 246 2.76 -4.84 -23.45
CA LEU A 246 3.52 -5.98 -23.94
C LEU A 246 2.76 -6.77 -25.01
N LEU A 247 1.45 -6.99 -24.85
CA LEU A 247 0.71 -7.97 -25.62
C LEU A 247 0.13 -7.39 -26.91
N ASP A 248 0.33 -8.11 -28.01
CA ASP A 248 -0.42 -7.88 -29.23
C ASP A 248 -1.84 -8.46 -29.16
N ALA A 249 -2.67 -8.14 -30.15
CA ALA A 249 -4.07 -8.58 -30.16
C ALA A 249 -4.21 -10.11 -30.19
N ALA A 250 -3.35 -10.81 -30.94
CA ALA A 250 -3.41 -12.27 -31.06
C ALA A 250 -3.03 -12.98 -29.76
N THR A 251 -2.05 -12.46 -29.04
CA THR A 251 -1.65 -13.00 -27.74
C THR A 251 -2.71 -12.65 -26.68
N ARG A 252 -3.31 -11.46 -26.74
CA ARG A 252 -4.43 -11.06 -25.86
C ARG A 252 -5.61 -12.02 -26.01
N ASP A 253 -5.99 -12.39 -27.22
CA ASP A 253 -7.09 -13.33 -27.46
C ASP A 253 -6.77 -14.74 -26.93
N ARG A 254 -5.52 -15.21 -27.09
CA ARG A 254 -5.09 -16.52 -26.58
C ARG A 254 -5.06 -16.57 -25.05
N ILE A 255 -4.48 -15.57 -24.41
CA ILE A 255 -4.39 -15.51 -22.94
C ILE A 255 -5.78 -15.31 -22.32
N GLY A 256 -6.65 -14.50 -22.97
CA GLY A 256 -8.04 -14.33 -22.59
C GLY A 256 -8.83 -15.63 -22.67
N THR A 257 -8.65 -16.40 -23.75
CA THR A 257 -9.26 -17.73 -23.91
C THR A 257 -8.78 -18.70 -22.81
N ALA A 258 -7.48 -18.71 -22.52
CA ALA A 258 -6.91 -19.53 -21.45
C ALA A 258 -7.50 -19.15 -20.06
N ALA A 259 -7.70 -17.87 -19.82
CA ALA A 259 -8.35 -17.40 -18.59
C ALA A 259 -9.81 -17.84 -18.49
N CYS A 260 -10.57 -17.77 -19.59
CA CYS A 260 -11.93 -18.29 -19.64
C CYS A 260 -11.97 -19.81 -19.41
N ASN A 261 -11.02 -20.56 -19.97
CA ASN A 261 -10.91 -22.00 -19.75
C ASN A 261 -10.56 -22.34 -18.29
N THR A 262 -9.71 -21.53 -17.66
CA THR A 262 -9.43 -21.64 -16.22
C THR A 262 -10.72 -21.47 -15.40
N ALA A 263 -11.51 -20.45 -15.66
CA ALA A 263 -12.79 -20.24 -14.97
C ALA A 263 -13.78 -21.39 -15.21
N ARG A 264 -13.88 -21.90 -16.45
CA ARG A 264 -14.73 -23.06 -16.78
C ARG A 264 -14.31 -24.34 -16.06
N SER A 265 -13.02 -24.52 -15.82
CA SER A 265 -12.48 -25.74 -15.18
C SER A 265 -12.96 -25.97 -13.75
N VAL A 266 -13.52 -24.94 -13.10
CA VAL A 266 -14.04 -24.97 -11.72
C VAL A 266 -15.46 -24.47 -11.59
N ASP A 267 -16.22 -24.38 -12.69
CA ASP A 267 -17.58 -23.84 -12.73
C ASP A 267 -17.67 -22.47 -12.02
N TYR A 268 -16.73 -21.56 -12.35
CA TYR A 268 -16.57 -20.26 -11.71
C TYR A 268 -17.79 -19.38 -11.91
N VAL A 269 -18.14 -18.61 -10.87
CA VAL A 269 -19.24 -17.63 -10.89
C VAL A 269 -18.75 -16.32 -10.27
N GLY A 270 -19.14 -15.19 -10.86
CA GLY A 270 -18.75 -13.84 -10.43
C GLY A 270 -17.50 -13.33 -11.14
N ALA A 271 -16.92 -12.28 -10.57
CA ALA A 271 -15.67 -11.70 -11.06
C ALA A 271 -14.47 -12.40 -10.43
N GLY A 272 -13.49 -12.77 -11.25
CA GLY A 272 -12.24 -13.38 -10.81
C GLY A 272 -11.10 -12.95 -11.72
N THR A 273 -9.87 -13.25 -11.31
CA THR A 273 -8.68 -12.88 -12.07
C THR A 273 -7.75 -14.07 -12.20
N VAL A 274 -7.31 -14.33 -13.42
CA VAL A 274 -6.33 -15.38 -13.72
C VAL A 274 -4.98 -14.71 -13.97
N GLU A 275 -4.00 -15.05 -13.16
CA GLU A 275 -2.64 -14.50 -13.23
C GLU A 275 -1.75 -15.38 -14.08
N PHE A 276 -0.98 -14.74 -14.96
CA PHE A 276 -0.03 -15.38 -15.86
C PHE A 276 1.35 -14.74 -15.72
N ILE A 277 2.39 -15.56 -15.85
CA ILE A 277 3.75 -15.11 -16.06
C ILE A 277 4.08 -15.17 -17.56
N VAL A 278 4.66 -14.07 -18.06
CA VAL A 278 5.05 -13.91 -19.45
C VAL A 278 6.50 -13.48 -19.50
N SER A 279 7.33 -14.04 -20.38
CA SER A 279 8.67 -13.50 -20.58
C SER A 279 8.62 -12.25 -21.46
N ALA A 280 9.27 -11.15 -21.03
CA ALA A 280 9.40 -9.95 -21.87
C ALA A 280 10.11 -10.23 -23.21
N ASP A 281 10.99 -11.26 -23.26
CA ASP A 281 11.74 -11.64 -24.45
C ASP A 281 10.92 -12.53 -25.40
N ARG A 282 9.85 -13.18 -24.90
CA ARG A 282 8.95 -14.05 -25.65
C ARG A 282 7.50 -13.82 -25.24
N PRO A 283 6.91 -12.68 -25.63
CA PRO A 283 5.57 -12.26 -25.18
C PRO A 283 4.44 -13.17 -25.68
N ASP A 284 4.70 -14.03 -26.64
CA ASP A 284 3.77 -15.05 -27.14
C ASP A 284 3.72 -16.32 -26.26
N GLU A 285 4.67 -16.51 -25.35
CA GLU A 285 4.69 -17.59 -24.36
C GLU A 285 4.18 -17.07 -23.00
N PHE A 286 3.04 -17.58 -22.56
CA PHE A 286 2.46 -17.26 -21.26
C PHE A 286 2.11 -18.53 -20.48
N PHE A 287 2.20 -18.46 -19.16
CA PHE A 287 1.96 -19.61 -18.29
C PHE A 287 1.09 -19.20 -17.10
N PHE A 288 0.11 -20.04 -16.79
CA PHE A 288 -0.73 -19.89 -15.61
C PHE A 288 0.11 -19.90 -14.31
N MET A 289 -0.16 -18.95 -13.45
CA MET A 289 0.41 -18.87 -12.10
C MET A 289 -0.60 -19.28 -11.04
N GLU A 290 -1.69 -18.53 -10.95
CA GLU A 290 -2.78 -18.75 -9.99
C GLU A 290 -4.08 -18.08 -10.47
N MET A 291 -5.18 -18.38 -9.79
CA MET A 291 -6.45 -17.68 -9.97
C MET A 291 -6.86 -17.06 -8.64
N ASN A 292 -7.03 -15.76 -8.64
CA ASN A 292 -7.63 -15.04 -7.51
C ASN A 292 -9.15 -15.12 -7.64
N THR A 293 -9.77 -15.83 -6.70
CA THR A 293 -11.20 -16.14 -6.71
C THR A 293 -12.05 -15.02 -6.09
N ARG A 294 -11.70 -13.77 -6.39
CA ARG A 294 -12.28 -12.55 -5.85
C ARG A 294 -12.11 -11.38 -6.80
N LEU A 295 -12.72 -10.26 -6.46
CA LEU A 295 -12.40 -8.98 -7.08
C LEU A 295 -10.96 -8.57 -6.72
N GLN A 296 -10.20 -8.07 -7.69
CA GLN A 296 -8.84 -7.57 -7.48
C GLN A 296 -8.83 -6.10 -7.04
N VAL A 297 -7.75 -5.68 -6.40
CA VAL A 297 -7.52 -4.27 -6.00
C VAL A 297 -7.56 -3.39 -7.25
N GLU A 298 -6.87 -3.79 -8.30
CA GLU A 298 -6.64 -3.10 -9.58
C GLU A 298 -7.77 -3.22 -10.61
N HIS A 299 -8.95 -3.73 -10.20
CA HIS A 299 -10.12 -3.80 -11.09
C HIS A 299 -10.52 -2.45 -11.75
N PRO A 300 -10.25 -1.29 -11.13
CA PRO A 300 -10.65 0.00 -11.71
C PRO A 300 -10.04 0.30 -13.08
N VAL A 301 -8.82 -0.19 -13.40
CA VAL A 301 -8.24 0.05 -14.73
C VAL A 301 -8.99 -0.72 -15.80
N THR A 302 -9.48 -1.93 -15.52
CA THR A 302 -10.35 -2.70 -16.41
C THR A 302 -11.70 -2.00 -16.59
N GLU A 303 -12.31 -1.51 -15.50
CA GLU A 303 -13.56 -0.75 -15.56
C GLU A 303 -13.41 0.50 -16.41
N ALA A 304 -12.28 1.21 -16.30
CA ALA A 304 -12.03 2.44 -17.03
C ALA A 304 -11.93 2.24 -18.55
N ILE A 305 -11.37 1.11 -19.01
CA ILE A 305 -11.24 0.83 -20.46
C ILE A 305 -12.44 0.11 -21.05
N THR A 306 -13.24 -0.60 -20.24
CA THR A 306 -14.42 -1.35 -20.70
C THR A 306 -15.74 -0.62 -20.50
N GLY A 307 -15.78 0.35 -19.58
CA GLY A 307 -17.01 1.03 -19.17
C GLY A 307 -17.95 0.19 -18.30
N LEU A 308 -17.52 -1.00 -17.88
CA LEU A 308 -18.30 -1.90 -17.01
C LEU A 308 -18.01 -1.62 -15.54
N ASP A 309 -19.02 -1.69 -14.66
CA ASP A 309 -18.84 -1.73 -13.21
C ASP A 309 -18.83 -3.18 -12.73
N LEU A 310 -17.68 -3.68 -12.30
CA LEU A 310 -17.52 -5.07 -11.89
C LEU A 310 -18.27 -5.41 -10.60
N VAL A 311 -18.38 -4.47 -9.67
CA VAL A 311 -19.18 -4.67 -8.45
C VAL A 311 -20.67 -4.78 -8.79
N GLU A 312 -21.18 -3.97 -9.71
CA GLU A 312 -22.55 -4.10 -10.19
C GLU A 312 -22.79 -5.46 -10.84
N TRP A 313 -21.87 -5.93 -11.68
CA TRP A 313 -21.99 -7.25 -12.30
C TRP A 313 -21.87 -8.40 -11.30
N GLN A 314 -21.03 -8.28 -10.28
CA GLN A 314 -21.00 -9.26 -9.19
C GLN A 314 -22.36 -9.36 -8.48
N LEU A 315 -23.00 -8.22 -8.20
CA LEU A 315 -24.32 -8.16 -7.59
C LEU A 315 -25.41 -8.76 -8.48
N ARG A 316 -25.41 -8.44 -9.79
CA ARG A 316 -26.37 -8.96 -10.76
C ARG A 316 -26.27 -10.47 -10.92
N VAL A 317 -25.04 -10.98 -11.09
CA VAL A 317 -24.76 -12.42 -11.21
C VAL A 317 -25.16 -13.17 -9.94
N ALA A 318 -24.81 -12.64 -8.77
CA ALA A 318 -25.18 -13.23 -7.48
C ALA A 318 -26.72 -13.23 -7.25
N ALA A 319 -27.44 -12.28 -7.85
CA ALA A 319 -28.90 -12.25 -7.86
C ALA A 319 -29.54 -13.20 -8.91
N GLY A 320 -28.73 -13.96 -9.66
CA GLY A 320 -29.17 -14.92 -10.68
C GLY A 320 -29.37 -14.34 -12.09
N GLU A 321 -28.96 -13.09 -12.33
CA GLU A 321 -29.00 -12.52 -13.68
C GLU A 321 -27.88 -13.13 -14.55
N LYS A 322 -28.20 -13.38 -15.83
CA LYS A 322 -27.20 -13.76 -16.83
C LYS A 322 -26.45 -12.55 -17.35
N LEU A 323 -25.26 -12.76 -17.88
CA LEU A 323 -24.54 -11.74 -18.62
C LEU A 323 -25.38 -11.26 -19.81
N SER A 324 -25.55 -9.94 -19.95
CA SER A 324 -26.32 -9.33 -21.03
C SER A 324 -25.48 -9.06 -22.29
N PHE A 325 -24.23 -9.47 -22.30
CA PHE A 325 -23.25 -9.29 -23.38
C PHE A 325 -22.42 -10.57 -23.56
N THR A 326 -21.85 -10.71 -24.73
CA THR A 326 -20.95 -11.80 -25.14
C THR A 326 -19.52 -11.29 -25.22
N GLN A 327 -18.55 -12.15 -25.52
CA GLN A 327 -17.16 -11.76 -25.71
C GLN A 327 -16.98 -10.72 -26.83
N ASP A 328 -17.76 -10.84 -27.91
CA ASP A 328 -17.69 -9.96 -29.10
C ASP A 328 -18.23 -8.53 -28.82
N ASP A 329 -19.02 -8.36 -27.77
CA ASP A 329 -19.56 -7.05 -27.38
C ASP A 329 -18.56 -6.24 -26.52
N ILE A 330 -17.47 -6.88 -26.03
CA ILE A 330 -16.48 -6.24 -25.18
C ILE A 330 -15.50 -5.45 -26.02
N THR A 331 -15.44 -4.16 -25.78
CA THR A 331 -14.53 -3.23 -26.46
C THR A 331 -13.66 -2.51 -25.46
N PHE A 332 -12.40 -2.24 -25.84
CA PHE A 332 -11.47 -1.46 -25.03
C PHE A 332 -11.33 -0.06 -25.58
N THR A 333 -11.47 0.94 -24.72
CA THR A 333 -11.35 2.36 -25.09
C THR A 333 -10.22 3.01 -24.31
N GLY A 334 -9.21 3.50 -25.02
CA GLY A 334 -8.09 4.21 -24.43
C GLY A 334 -7.18 3.31 -23.60
N HIS A 335 -6.58 3.89 -22.56
CA HIS A 335 -5.65 3.26 -21.64
C HIS A 335 -5.87 3.78 -20.23
N ALA A 336 -5.77 2.93 -19.23
CA ALA A 336 -5.91 3.32 -17.83
C ALA A 336 -4.69 2.85 -17.02
N VAL A 337 -4.27 3.70 -16.07
CA VAL A 337 -3.18 3.40 -15.14
C VAL A 337 -3.65 3.72 -13.72
N GLU A 338 -3.38 2.82 -12.78
CA GLU A 338 -3.66 2.96 -11.36
C GLU A 338 -2.35 3.05 -10.58
N ALA A 339 -2.32 3.88 -9.55
CA ALA A 339 -1.25 3.93 -8.56
C ALA A 339 -1.82 3.75 -7.17
N ARG A 340 -1.20 2.88 -6.37
CA ARG A 340 -1.57 2.63 -4.98
C ARG A 340 -0.84 3.57 -4.04
N VAL A 341 -1.58 4.38 -3.31
CA VAL A 341 -1.03 5.27 -2.29
C VAL A 341 -0.99 4.53 -0.96
N TYR A 342 0.22 4.36 -0.44
CA TYR A 342 0.50 3.68 0.83
C TYR A 342 1.02 4.65 1.89
N ALA A 343 0.71 4.37 3.16
CA ALA A 343 1.34 4.99 4.32
C ALA A 343 2.73 4.36 4.54
N GLU A 344 3.70 4.78 3.74
CA GLU A 344 5.08 4.29 3.74
C GLU A 344 6.07 5.43 3.50
N ASP A 345 7.27 5.30 4.04
CA ASP A 345 8.38 6.23 3.77
C ASP A 345 9.41 5.59 2.82
N PRO A 346 9.37 5.92 1.53
CA PRO A 346 10.31 5.38 0.54
C PRO A 346 11.77 5.72 0.83
N ALA A 347 12.05 6.89 1.44
CA ALA A 347 13.40 7.31 1.77
C ALA A 347 14.02 6.49 2.91
N ARG A 348 13.18 5.85 3.73
CA ARG A 348 13.57 5.01 4.85
C ARG A 348 13.31 3.51 4.58
N GLY A 349 13.49 3.09 3.32
CA GLY A 349 13.30 1.68 2.92
C GLY A 349 11.85 1.21 2.95
N PHE A 350 10.89 2.13 2.75
CA PHE A 350 9.44 1.88 2.78
C PHE A 350 8.95 1.39 4.15
N LEU A 351 9.51 1.96 5.21
CA LEU A 351 8.98 1.71 6.54
C LEU A 351 7.52 2.19 6.61
N PRO A 352 6.64 1.38 7.22
CA PRO A 352 5.27 1.80 7.47
C PRO A 352 5.23 3.09 8.29
N THR A 353 4.36 3.99 7.88
CA THR A 353 4.09 5.24 8.60
C THR A 353 2.69 5.21 9.18
N GLY A 354 2.39 6.13 10.06
CA GLY A 354 1.08 6.24 10.68
C GLY A 354 0.91 7.59 11.34
N GLY A 355 -0.30 7.84 11.80
CA GLY A 355 -0.63 9.11 12.44
C GLY A 355 -2.06 9.53 12.15
N ARG A 356 -2.39 10.74 12.57
CA ARG A 356 -3.68 11.36 12.27
C ARG A 356 -3.59 12.11 10.94
N VAL A 357 -4.50 11.80 10.02
CA VAL A 357 -4.69 12.58 8.80
C VAL A 357 -5.27 13.94 9.18
N LEU A 358 -4.53 15.01 8.94
CA LEU A 358 -4.94 16.37 9.27
C LEU A 358 -5.91 16.93 8.25
N ALA A 359 -5.59 16.71 6.96
CA ALA A 359 -6.44 17.03 5.84
C ALA A 359 -6.09 16.13 4.65
N VAL A 360 -7.10 15.85 3.83
CA VAL A 360 -6.94 15.07 2.59
C VAL A 360 -7.49 15.85 1.39
N HIS A 361 -6.69 15.93 0.33
CA HIS A 361 -7.12 16.47 -0.96
C HIS A 361 -7.03 15.38 -2.02
N GLU A 362 -8.19 14.99 -2.54
CA GLU A 362 -8.31 14.00 -3.60
C GLU A 362 -8.45 14.72 -4.95
N PRO A 363 -7.65 14.37 -5.97
CA PRO A 363 -7.73 15.00 -7.28
C PRO A 363 -9.06 14.67 -7.96
N THR A 364 -9.59 15.63 -8.69
CA THR A 364 -10.81 15.48 -9.49
C THR A 364 -10.58 15.96 -10.91
N GLY A 365 -11.33 15.41 -11.87
CA GLY A 365 -11.26 15.85 -13.25
C GLY A 365 -11.62 14.76 -14.25
N PRO A 366 -11.71 15.12 -15.55
CA PRO A 366 -12.03 14.15 -16.60
C PRO A 366 -10.99 13.03 -16.68
N GLY A 367 -11.44 11.79 -16.57
CA GLY A 367 -10.58 10.60 -16.62
C GLY A 367 -9.74 10.39 -15.37
N VAL A 368 -10.04 11.03 -14.24
CA VAL A 368 -9.43 10.78 -12.93
C VAL A 368 -10.48 10.19 -12.01
N ARG A 369 -10.10 9.11 -11.30
CA ARG A 369 -10.90 8.45 -10.26
C ARG A 369 -10.02 8.20 -9.05
N VAL A 370 -10.59 8.41 -7.86
CA VAL A 370 -9.95 8.05 -6.59
C VAL A 370 -10.86 7.13 -5.80
N ASP A 371 -10.35 5.95 -5.46
CA ASP A 371 -10.96 5.06 -4.49
C ASP A 371 -10.15 5.15 -3.19
N SER A 372 -10.76 5.70 -2.14
CA SER A 372 -10.04 6.11 -0.93
C SER A 372 -10.79 5.72 0.34
N SER A 373 -10.01 5.40 1.38
CA SER A 373 -10.50 5.16 2.73
C SER A 373 -10.39 6.38 3.65
N LEU A 374 -9.83 7.48 3.17
CA LEU A 374 -9.44 8.62 3.98
C LEU A 374 -10.59 9.63 4.19
N LEU A 375 -10.63 10.18 5.39
CA LEU A 375 -11.32 11.40 5.78
C LEU A 375 -10.36 12.23 6.63
N ASP A 376 -10.62 13.53 6.73
CA ASP A 376 -9.96 14.38 7.72
C ASP A 376 -10.19 13.82 9.11
N GLY A 377 -9.14 13.71 9.90
CA GLY A 377 -9.16 13.11 11.23
C GLY A 377 -9.03 11.59 11.28
N THR A 378 -8.98 10.88 10.13
CA THR A 378 -8.70 9.43 10.10
C THR A 378 -7.37 9.14 10.82
N VAL A 379 -7.36 8.11 11.66
CA VAL A 379 -6.12 7.62 12.29
C VAL A 379 -5.61 6.42 11.53
N VAL A 380 -4.43 6.55 10.92
CA VAL A 380 -3.72 5.46 10.27
C VAL A 380 -2.89 4.73 11.31
N GLY A 381 -3.36 3.55 11.70
CA GLY A 381 -2.71 2.66 12.67
C GLY A 381 -1.90 1.54 12.01
N SER A 382 -1.34 0.66 12.82
CA SER A 382 -0.56 -0.51 12.37
C SER A 382 -1.36 -1.82 12.32
N ASP A 383 -2.67 -1.77 12.64
CA ASP A 383 -3.48 -2.99 12.75
C ASP A 383 -3.82 -3.63 11.40
N TYR A 384 -3.81 -2.84 10.31
CA TYR A 384 -4.29 -3.25 8.99
C TYR A 384 -3.31 -2.87 7.88
N ASP A 385 -3.67 -3.18 6.64
CA ASP A 385 -2.89 -2.88 5.45
C ASP A 385 -2.64 -1.36 5.29
N PRO A 386 -1.42 -0.93 4.91
CA PRO A 386 -1.05 0.48 4.79
C PRO A 386 -1.68 1.21 3.59
N MET A 387 -2.42 0.54 2.73
CA MET A 387 -3.03 1.16 1.55
C MET A 387 -4.12 2.15 1.95
N LEU A 388 -3.92 3.41 1.59
CA LEU A 388 -4.80 4.52 1.92
C LEU A 388 -5.83 4.79 0.82
N SER A 389 -5.36 4.76 -0.43
CA SER A 389 -6.19 5.04 -1.61
C SER A 389 -5.54 4.51 -2.88
N LYS A 390 -6.33 4.54 -3.97
CA LYS A 390 -5.87 4.27 -5.33
C LYS A 390 -6.24 5.47 -6.19
N VAL A 391 -5.28 5.97 -6.95
CA VAL A 391 -5.48 7.03 -7.95
C VAL A 391 -5.44 6.39 -9.32
N VAL A 392 -6.51 6.53 -10.07
CA VAL A 392 -6.69 5.92 -11.40
C VAL A 392 -6.82 7.03 -12.43
N ALA A 393 -6.07 6.92 -13.52
CA ALA A 393 -6.15 7.85 -14.63
C ALA A 393 -6.42 7.11 -15.94
N HIS A 394 -7.40 7.57 -16.69
CA HIS A 394 -7.75 7.08 -18.03
C HIS A 394 -7.43 8.14 -19.08
N GLY A 395 -6.82 7.73 -20.18
CA GLY A 395 -6.48 8.58 -21.33
C GLY A 395 -6.86 7.93 -22.66
N ALA A 396 -6.82 8.70 -23.74
CA ALA A 396 -7.05 8.16 -25.09
C ALA A 396 -5.97 7.17 -25.51
N ASP A 397 -4.79 7.30 -24.92
CA ASP A 397 -3.64 6.41 -25.08
C ASP A 397 -2.82 6.33 -23.77
N ARG A 398 -1.80 5.46 -23.76
CA ARG A 398 -0.93 5.23 -22.61
C ARG A 398 -0.18 6.49 -22.17
N ALA A 399 0.35 7.27 -23.11
CA ALA A 399 1.11 8.48 -22.78
C ALA A 399 0.23 9.51 -22.06
N GLN A 400 -1.00 9.69 -22.52
CA GLN A 400 -1.97 10.58 -21.88
C GLN A 400 -2.40 10.05 -20.50
N ALA A 401 -2.59 8.72 -20.35
CA ALA A 401 -2.95 8.12 -19.06
C ALA A 401 -1.84 8.32 -18.03
N LEU A 402 -0.56 8.06 -18.39
CA LEU A 402 0.60 8.29 -17.52
C LEU A 402 0.74 9.77 -17.11
N ALA A 403 0.66 10.68 -18.08
CA ALA A 403 0.73 12.13 -17.80
C ALA A 403 -0.41 12.60 -16.88
N ARG A 404 -1.62 12.06 -17.09
CA ARG A 404 -2.79 12.37 -16.25
C ARG A 404 -2.65 11.80 -14.85
N LEU A 405 -2.07 10.60 -14.72
CA LEU A 405 -1.80 10.00 -13.40
C LEU A 405 -0.76 10.82 -12.62
N ASP A 406 0.35 11.25 -13.25
CA ASP A 406 1.33 12.11 -12.60
C ASP A 406 0.70 13.43 -12.13
N ALA A 407 -0.10 14.07 -12.99
CA ALA A 407 -0.80 15.30 -12.63
C ALA A 407 -1.82 15.08 -11.49
N ALA A 408 -2.53 13.95 -11.47
CA ALA A 408 -3.44 13.57 -10.39
C ALA A 408 -2.69 13.35 -9.07
N LEU A 409 -1.57 12.62 -9.10
CA LEU A 409 -0.71 12.42 -7.92
C LEU A 409 -0.10 13.74 -7.41
N ALA A 410 0.26 14.65 -8.32
CA ALA A 410 0.71 16.00 -7.96
C ALA A 410 -0.35 16.83 -7.23
N GLY A 411 -1.63 16.59 -7.56
CA GLY A 411 -2.78 17.22 -6.89
C GLY A 411 -3.28 16.45 -5.66
N THR A 412 -2.67 15.32 -5.32
CA THR A 412 -3.04 14.53 -4.14
C THR A 412 -2.23 14.98 -2.93
N ALA A 413 -2.92 15.40 -1.85
CA ALA A 413 -2.24 15.69 -0.58
C ALA A 413 -2.88 14.90 0.57
N VAL A 414 -2.04 14.25 1.37
CA VAL A 414 -2.41 13.58 2.61
C VAL A 414 -1.52 14.15 3.70
N PHE A 415 -2.06 15.08 4.50
CA PHE A 415 -1.29 15.74 5.54
C PHE A 415 -1.39 14.97 6.86
N GLY A 416 -0.29 14.95 7.62
CA GLY A 416 -0.18 14.24 8.89
C GLY A 416 0.41 12.82 8.79
N VAL A 417 0.48 12.25 7.56
CA VAL A 417 1.03 10.91 7.32
C VAL A 417 1.96 10.95 6.10
N GLN A 418 3.16 10.40 6.25
CA GLN A 418 4.07 10.24 5.13
C GLN A 418 3.57 9.17 4.18
N THR A 419 3.63 9.42 2.86
CA THR A 419 3.14 8.52 1.81
C THR A 419 4.18 8.26 0.74
N ASN A 420 3.92 7.26 -0.11
CA ASN A 420 4.75 6.92 -1.26
C ASN A 420 4.48 7.76 -2.53
N ILE A 421 3.66 8.82 -2.47
CA ILE A 421 3.24 9.61 -3.65
C ILE A 421 4.44 10.14 -4.45
N GLU A 422 5.46 10.66 -3.78
CA GLU A 422 6.67 11.18 -4.46
C GLU A 422 7.43 10.08 -5.20
N PHE A 423 7.49 8.88 -4.61
CA PHE A 423 8.09 7.71 -5.25
C PHE A 423 7.28 7.22 -6.46
N LEU A 424 5.94 7.26 -6.38
CA LEU A 424 5.08 6.94 -7.53
C LEU A 424 5.36 7.87 -8.70
N ARG A 425 5.49 9.16 -8.46
CA ARG A 425 5.83 10.17 -9.49
C ARG A 425 7.24 9.96 -10.04
N PHE A 426 8.21 9.60 -9.18
CA PHE A 426 9.56 9.22 -9.60
C PHE A 426 9.52 8.02 -10.57
N LEU A 427 8.70 7.00 -10.31
CA LEU A 427 8.52 5.85 -11.21
C LEU A 427 7.87 6.25 -12.53
N LEU A 428 6.84 7.09 -12.52
CA LEU A 428 6.16 7.55 -13.74
C LEU A 428 7.08 8.37 -14.66
N ALA A 429 8.13 8.98 -14.11
CA ALA A 429 9.15 9.69 -14.86
C ALA A 429 10.29 8.78 -15.39
N ASP A 430 10.34 7.49 -14.98
CA ASP A 430 11.38 6.58 -15.42
C ASP A 430 11.24 6.23 -16.91
N ALA A 431 12.34 6.28 -17.65
CA ALA A 431 12.36 6.03 -19.10
C ALA A 431 11.86 4.63 -19.47
N ARG A 432 12.13 3.61 -18.65
CA ARG A 432 11.65 2.25 -18.89
C ARG A 432 10.14 2.16 -18.67
N VAL A 433 9.62 2.82 -17.64
CA VAL A 433 8.18 2.88 -17.38
C VAL A 433 7.47 3.59 -18.53
N ILE A 434 7.99 4.73 -18.98
CA ILE A 434 7.44 5.47 -20.14
C ILE A 434 7.45 4.60 -21.40
N ALA A 435 8.54 3.87 -21.64
CA ALA A 435 8.68 2.99 -22.80
C ALA A 435 7.86 1.69 -22.74
N GLY A 436 7.29 1.33 -21.56
CA GLY A 436 6.61 0.05 -21.35
C GLY A 436 7.57 -1.14 -21.24
N ASP A 437 8.88 -0.90 -21.05
CA ASP A 437 9.90 -1.93 -20.81
C ASP A 437 9.92 -2.31 -19.33
N LEU A 438 8.90 -3.02 -18.91
CA LEU A 438 8.66 -3.40 -17.53
C LEU A 438 9.14 -4.82 -17.25
N ASP A 439 9.43 -5.12 -16.00
CA ASP A 439 9.59 -6.45 -15.42
C ASP A 439 9.38 -6.38 -13.91
N THR A 440 9.28 -7.54 -13.25
CA THR A 440 9.00 -7.59 -11.81
C THR A 440 10.16 -7.17 -10.91
N GLU A 441 11.35 -6.99 -11.46
CA GLU A 441 12.57 -6.57 -10.74
C GLU A 441 12.84 -5.06 -10.84
N LEU A 442 12.11 -4.36 -11.72
CA LEU A 442 12.36 -2.96 -12.05
C LEU A 442 12.27 -2.04 -10.81
N LEU A 443 11.25 -2.22 -9.96
CA LEU A 443 11.09 -1.38 -8.78
C LEU A 443 12.21 -1.57 -7.77
N ASP A 444 12.62 -2.81 -7.51
CA ASP A 444 13.72 -3.10 -6.58
C ASP A 444 15.03 -2.50 -7.09
N ALA A 445 15.29 -2.58 -8.39
CA ALA A 445 16.45 -1.95 -9.02
C ALA A 445 16.41 -0.41 -8.96
N ARG A 446 15.22 0.20 -8.99
CA ARG A 446 15.05 1.67 -8.98
C ARG A 446 14.93 2.27 -7.59
N SER A 447 14.45 1.52 -6.61
CA SER A 447 14.22 2.01 -5.25
C SER A 447 15.47 2.64 -4.62
N GLY A 448 16.66 2.06 -4.86
CA GLY A 448 17.94 2.60 -4.39
C GLY A 448 18.39 3.93 -5.05
N HIS A 449 17.72 4.36 -6.11
CA HIS A 449 18.01 5.62 -6.80
C HIS A 449 17.03 6.75 -6.43
N PHE A 450 16.01 6.43 -5.66
CA PHE A 450 15.06 7.44 -5.21
C PHE A 450 15.69 8.35 -4.15
N THR A 451 15.56 9.65 -4.35
CA THR A 451 15.95 10.66 -3.39
C THR A 451 14.80 11.66 -3.26
N PRO A 452 14.26 11.86 -2.05
CA PRO A 452 13.20 12.84 -1.83
C PRO A 452 13.63 14.25 -2.25
N LEU A 453 12.69 15.05 -2.71
CA LEU A 453 12.93 16.43 -3.09
C LEU A 453 13.11 17.30 -1.84
N PRO A 454 14.24 18.03 -1.72
CA PRO A 454 14.40 18.99 -0.65
C PRO A 454 13.39 20.13 -0.81
N ALA A 455 12.89 20.68 0.31
CA ALA A 455 12.00 21.82 0.27
C ALA A 455 12.67 23.00 -0.47
N PRO A 456 12.08 23.53 -1.54
CA PRO A 456 12.60 24.70 -2.24
C PRO A 456 12.54 25.96 -1.36
N ASP A 457 13.33 26.99 -1.69
CA ASP A 457 13.38 28.22 -0.93
C ASP A 457 12.04 28.95 -0.84
N ASP A 458 11.23 28.90 -1.89
CA ASP A 458 9.87 29.48 -1.90
C ASP A 458 8.89 28.75 -0.97
N VAL A 459 9.08 27.43 -0.75
CA VAL A 459 8.32 26.66 0.24
C VAL A 459 8.74 27.03 1.66
N LEU A 460 10.06 27.17 1.91
CA LEU A 460 10.56 27.64 3.21
C LEU A 460 10.11 29.07 3.50
N ALA A 461 10.13 29.94 2.47
CA ALA A 461 9.62 31.31 2.58
C ALA A 461 8.11 31.31 2.90
N ALA A 462 7.31 30.47 2.23
CA ALA A 462 5.89 30.32 2.51
C ALA A 462 5.64 29.86 3.95
N GLY A 463 6.43 28.91 4.46
CA GLY A 463 6.38 28.49 5.87
C GLY A 463 6.69 29.63 6.85
N GLY A 464 7.74 30.40 6.61
CA GLY A 464 8.09 31.57 7.42
C GLY A 464 7.03 32.67 7.38
N LEU A 465 6.45 32.91 6.20
CA LEU A 465 5.36 33.87 6.01
C LEU A 465 4.05 33.39 6.69
N TYR A 466 3.77 32.09 6.65
CA TYR A 466 2.65 31.50 7.38
C TYR A 466 2.82 31.71 8.89
N ARG A 467 4.01 31.45 9.42
CA ARG A 467 4.31 31.69 10.84
C ARG A 467 4.13 33.16 11.22
N GLN A 468 4.59 34.08 10.37
CA GLN A 468 4.39 35.52 10.55
C GLN A 468 2.90 35.89 10.52
N TRP A 469 2.12 35.27 9.62
CA TRP A 469 0.69 35.46 9.53
C TRP A 469 -0.01 35.00 10.81
N GLU A 470 0.33 33.83 11.32
CA GLU A 470 -0.23 33.28 12.56
C GLU A 470 0.06 34.21 13.76
N LEU A 471 1.30 34.67 13.90
CA LEU A 471 1.68 35.64 14.93
C LEU A 471 0.90 36.94 14.80
N ALA A 472 0.69 37.42 13.58
CA ALA A 472 -0.07 38.63 13.31
C ALA A 472 -1.56 38.47 13.68
N GLN A 473 -2.14 37.28 13.49
CA GLN A 473 -3.52 37.01 13.93
C GLN A 473 -3.67 37.02 15.46
N ARG A 474 -2.69 36.47 16.18
CA ARG A 474 -2.66 36.49 17.67
C ARG A 474 -2.50 37.91 18.23
N GLY A 475 -1.75 38.78 17.54
CA GLY A 475 -1.45 40.14 17.97
C GLY A 475 -2.39 41.23 17.47
N ARG A 476 -3.51 40.90 16.80
CA ARG A 476 -4.39 41.89 16.11
C ARG A 476 -4.99 43.00 17.01
N THR A 477 -5.06 42.79 18.31
CA THR A 477 -5.67 43.74 19.26
C THR A 477 -4.66 44.62 19.99
N ASP A 478 -3.35 44.36 19.86
CA ASP A 478 -2.30 45.09 20.56
C ASP A 478 -1.13 45.45 19.60
N LEU A 479 -0.89 46.74 19.47
CA LEU A 479 0.24 47.25 18.66
C LEU A 479 1.60 46.71 19.12
N TRP A 480 1.76 46.44 20.40
CA TRP A 480 3.03 45.95 20.98
C TRP A 480 3.19 44.45 20.80
N ALA A 481 2.11 43.74 20.63
CA ALA A 481 2.10 42.29 20.31
C ALA A 481 2.19 42.02 18.77
N SER A 482 2.11 43.08 17.94
CA SER A 482 2.20 42.94 16.48
C SER A 482 3.61 42.53 16.09
N PRO A 483 3.83 41.47 15.29
CA PRO A 483 5.15 40.97 14.88
C PRO A 483 5.74 41.78 13.74
N SER A 484 5.53 43.10 13.74
CA SER A 484 6.05 44.03 12.70
C SER A 484 7.58 44.16 12.67
N GLY A 485 8.25 43.68 13.71
CA GLY A 485 9.70 43.85 13.86
C GLY A 485 10.13 45.29 14.17
N TRP A 486 9.17 46.17 14.53
CA TRP A 486 9.46 47.56 14.83
C TRP A 486 10.45 47.69 15.99
N ARG A 487 11.48 48.47 15.79
CA ARG A 487 12.48 48.88 16.81
C ARG A 487 12.92 50.32 16.57
N ILE A 488 13.50 50.93 17.57
CA ILE A 488 14.19 52.24 17.42
C ILE A 488 15.42 51.98 16.52
N GLY A 489 15.43 52.51 15.32
CA GLY A 489 16.46 52.30 14.29
C GLY A 489 15.92 51.40 13.16
N ALA A 490 16.70 50.41 12.72
CA ALA A 490 16.27 49.49 11.65
C ALA A 490 15.29 48.42 12.16
N ALA A 491 14.28 48.09 11.38
CA ALA A 491 13.37 46.98 11.68
C ALA A 491 14.15 45.65 11.80
N ALA A 492 13.79 44.83 12.75
CA ALA A 492 14.38 43.50 12.91
C ALA A 492 13.46 42.42 12.34
N PRO A 493 14.01 41.34 11.78
CA PRO A 493 13.22 40.23 11.33
C PRO A 493 12.73 39.37 12.48
N VAL A 494 11.59 38.71 12.28
CA VAL A 494 11.27 37.46 12.99
C VAL A 494 12.08 36.36 12.33
N ARG A 495 12.91 35.69 13.10
CA ARG A 495 13.76 34.60 12.61
C ARG A 495 13.20 33.27 13.09
N THR A 496 12.97 32.36 12.16
CA THR A 496 12.50 31.01 12.45
C THR A 496 13.46 30.01 11.82
N GLN A 497 13.98 29.08 12.59
CA GLN A 497 14.70 27.96 12.02
C GLN A 497 13.68 26.94 11.53
N MET A 498 13.55 26.82 10.21
CA MET A 498 12.70 25.83 9.57
C MET A 498 13.47 24.56 9.34
N HIS A 499 13.01 23.48 9.95
CA HIS A 499 13.55 22.14 9.79
C HIS A 499 12.65 21.32 8.88
N THR A 500 13.25 20.66 7.89
CA THR A 500 12.66 19.59 7.08
C THR A 500 13.51 18.34 7.22
N PRO A 501 13.06 17.15 6.81
CA PRO A 501 13.88 15.93 6.87
C PRO A 501 15.25 16.05 6.17
N LEU A 502 15.37 16.92 5.14
CA LEU A 502 16.56 17.03 4.29
C LEU A 502 17.35 18.32 4.48
N ARG A 503 16.80 19.36 5.11
CA ARG A 503 17.51 20.61 5.32
C ARG A 503 16.95 21.38 6.50
N THR A 504 17.81 22.17 7.13
CA THR A 504 17.44 23.14 8.16
C THR A 504 17.95 24.50 7.72
N GLU A 505 17.08 25.51 7.68
CA GLU A 505 17.43 26.86 7.24
C GLU A 505 16.80 27.90 8.14
N THR A 506 17.50 29.02 8.29
CA THR A 506 16.95 30.22 8.95
C THR A 506 16.12 31.01 7.96
N VAL A 507 14.83 31.14 8.25
CA VAL A 507 13.92 32.03 7.53
C VAL A 507 13.77 33.33 8.31
N SER A 508 14.14 34.44 7.74
CA SER A 508 14.03 35.79 8.33
C SER A 508 12.92 36.55 7.62
N VAL A 509 11.92 37.03 8.36
CA VAL A 509 10.77 37.79 7.82
C VAL A 509 10.69 39.16 8.49
N TRP A 510 10.73 40.22 7.68
CA TRP A 510 10.53 41.60 8.11
C TRP A 510 9.14 42.09 7.73
N GLY A 511 8.51 42.86 8.59
CA GLY A 511 7.20 43.44 8.32
C GLY A 511 6.04 42.53 8.57
N LEU A 512 4.85 42.96 8.18
CA LEU A 512 3.59 42.20 8.29
C LEU A 512 3.37 41.34 7.04
N PRO A 513 2.59 40.28 7.12
CA PRO A 513 2.43 39.30 6.02
C PRO A 513 1.96 39.89 4.69
N ASP A 514 1.18 40.98 4.72
CA ASP A 514 0.68 41.68 3.52
C ASP A 514 1.74 42.52 2.78
N ALA A 515 2.82 42.87 3.46
CA ALA A 515 3.92 43.71 2.91
C ALA A 515 5.25 43.33 3.58
N ALA A 516 5.65 42.09 3.46
CA ALA A 516 6.82 41.51 4.09
C ALA A 516 8.05 41.55 3.17
N GLN A 517 9.21 41.32 3.78
CA GLN A 517 10.42 40.91 3.10
C GLN A 517 10.86 39.57 3.72
N VAL A 518 11.39 38.68 2.90
CA VAL A 518 11.88 37.36 3.34
C VAL A 518 13.31 37.12 2.88
N GLN A 519 14.08 36.46 3.73
CA GLN A 519 15.42 35.98 3.43
C GLN A 519 15.56 34.53 3.91
N ILE A 520 16.10 33.66 3.05
CA ILE A 520 16.43 32.29 3.38
C ILE A 520 17.93 32.16 3.57
N GLY A 521 18.36 31.74 4.78
CA GLY A 521 19.76 31.65 5.14
C GLY A 521 20.48 32.97 4.93
N GLU A 522 21.57 32.93 4.17
CA GLU A 522 22.38 34.09 3.75
C GLU A 522 22.00 34.63 2.35
N GLY A 523 20.88 34.17 1.76
CA GLY A 523 20.43 34.59 0.44
C GLY A 523 20.00 36.06 0.39
N GLU A 524 19.53 36.53 -0.77
CA GLU A 524 19.04 37.89 -0.97
C GLU A 524 17.72 38.14 -0.23
N ILE A 525 17.55 39.37 0.27
CA ILE A 525 16.27 39.83 0.83
C ILE A 525 15.31 40.11 -0.33
N GLN A 526 14.17 39.45 -0.33
CA GLN A 526 13.16 39.52 -1.37
C GLN A 526 11.84 40.10 -0.83
N GLY A 527 11.17 40.90 -1.64
CA GLY A 527 9.80 41.34 -1.32
C GLY A 527 8.84 40.14 -1.30
N ALA A 528 8.00 40.11 -0.29
CA ALA A 528 7.09 39.00 -0.08
C ALA A 528 5.73 39.44 0.49
N SER A 529 4.70 38.64 0.26
CA SER A 529 3.41 38.73 0.94
C SER A 529 2.76 37.37 1.06
N ALA A 530 1.91 37.21 2.08
CA ALA A 530 1.11 36.00 2.22
C ALA A 530 -0.25 36.28 2.89
N HIS A 531 -1.23 35.51 2.50
CA HIS A 531 -2.52 35.45 3.15
C HIS A 531 -3.11 34.04 3.06
N VAL A 532 -4.06 33.74 3.92
CA VAL A 532 -4.72 32.43 3.97
C VAL A 532 -6.17 32.60 3.50
N GLU A 533 -6.58 31.73 2.56
CA GLU A 533 -7.93 31.61 2.05
C GLU A 533 -8.42 30.16 2.20
N GLY A 534 -9.21 29.90 3.25
CA GLY A 534 -9.65 28.52 3.54
C GLY A 534 -8.49 27.59 3.86
N ASP A 535 -8.29 26.57 3.05
CA ASP A 535 -7.23 25.56 3.15
C ASP A 535 -5.99 25.90 2.30
N GLN A 536 -5.94 27.12 1.73
CA GLN A 536 -4.85 27.57 0.88
C GLN A 536 -4.03 28.70 1.52
N LEU A 537 -2.73 28.53 1.49
CA LEU A 537 -1.76 29.58 1.74
C LEU A 537 -1.33 30.18 0.38
N ILE A 538 -1.63 31.45 0.17
CA ILE A 538 -1.23 32.17 -1.03
C ILE A 538 -0.04 33.02 -0.66
N ALA A 539 1.13 32.70 -1.19
CA ALA A 539 2.38 33.42 -0.94
C ALA A 539 2.94 34.00 -2.24
N THR A 540 3.38 35.25 -2.18
CA THR A 540 4.10 35.92 -3.24
C THR A 540 5.54 36.17 -2.77
N VAL A 541 6.53 35.67 -3.48
CA VAL A 541 7.94 35.87 -3.19
C VAL A 541 8.64 36.33 -4.47
N ALA A 542 9.40 37.41 -4.41
CA ALA A 542 10.08 38.02 -5.57
C ALA A 542 9.12 38.24 -6.78
N GLY A 543 7.88 38.66 -6.50
CA GLY A 543 6.86 38.91 -7.52
C GLY A 543 6.21 37.67 -8.12
N ARG A 544 6.56 36.45 -7.66
CA ARG A 544 5.93 35.19 -8.09
C ARG A 544 4.94 34.74 -7.04
N GLN A 545 3.66 34.66 -7.39
CA GLN A 545 2.60 34.14 -6.54
C GLN A 545 2.44 32.64 -6.73
N ARG A 546 2.35 31.91 -5.62
CA ARG A 546 2.01 30.48 -5.56
C ARG A 546 0.89 30.23 -4.55
N ARG A 547 0.13 29.18 -4.82
CA ARG A 547 -0.89 28.65 -3.93
C ARG A 547 -0.39 27.34 -3.39
N TYR A 548 -0.48 27.17 -2.09
CA TYR A 548 -0.11 25.96 -1.38
C TYR A 548 -1.32 25.44 -0.62
N LEU A 549 -1.61 24.16 -0.75
CA LEU A 549 -2.43 23.46 0.23
C LEU A 549 -1.62 23.35 1.51
N PHE A 550 -2.26 23.47 2.65
CA PHE A 550 -1.57 23.34 3.93
C PHE A 550 -2.45 22.79 5.04
N ALA A 551 -1.82 22.18 6.05
CA ALA A 551 -2.41 21.86 7.34
C ALA A 551 -1.35 22.03 8.42
N GLU A 552 -1.78 22.36 9.63
CA GLU A 552 -0.90 22.55 10.78
C GLU A 552 -1.43 21.79 11.99
N ASP A 553 -0.54 21.11 12.70
CA ASP A 553 -0.82 20.47 13.97
C ASP A 553 0.45 20.47 14.85
N ASP A 554 0.32 20.88 16.09
CA ASP A 554 1.39 20.90 17.11
C ASP A 554 2.71 21.52 16.63
N GLY A 555 2.64 22.64 15.90
CA GLY A 555 3.80 23.36 15.37
C GLY A 555 4.47 22.67 14.17
N GLN A 556 3.84 21.68 13.61
CA GLN A 556 4.19 21.03 12.34
C GLN A 556 3.30 21.59 11.23
N LEU A 557 3.91 22.23 10.24
CA LEU A 557 3.23 22.74 9.07
C LEU A 557 3.49 21.82 7.88
N TRP A 558 2.43 21.26 7.31
CA TRP A 558 2.46 20.56 6.05
C TRP A 558 2.10 21.52 4.94
N ILE A 559 2.89 21.53 3.87
CA ILE A 559 2.68 22.37 2.68
C ILE A 559 2.80 21.50 1.44
N CYS A 560 1.88 21.66 0.49
CA CYS A 560 1.88 20.94 -0.78
C CYS A 560 1.60 21.89 -1.95
N ASP A 561 2.32 21.69 -3.05
CA ASP A 561 1.97 22.22 -4.38
C ASP A 561 2.21 21.15 -5.46
N GLU A 562 2.11 21.51 -6.73
CA GLU A 562 2.29 20.60 -7.86
C GLU A 562 3.65 19.88 -7.93
N ARG A 563 4.65 20.34 -7.19
CA ARG A 563 6.00 19.76 -7.13
C ARG A 563 6.10 18.64 -6.10
N GLY A 564 5.43 18.79 -4.95
CA GLY A 564 5.48 17.81 -3.86
C GLY A 564 4.81 18.29 -2.59
N SER A 565 4.99 17.50 -1.53
CA SER A 565 4.50 17.79 -0.19
C SER A 565 5.68 17.82 0.79
N TRP A 566 5.74 18.83 1.64
CA TRP A 566 6.82 19.01 2.61
C TRP A 566 6.28 19.24 4.00
N GLN A 567 6.96 18.66 4.96
CA GLN A 567 6.76 18.86 6.38
C GLN A 567 7.77 19.86 6.89
N LEU A 568 7.30 20.96 7.44
CA LEU A 568 8.10 22.00 8.03
C LEU A 568 7.87 22.03 9.54
N ARG A 569 8.92 22.06 10.33
CA ARG A 569 8.87 22.21 11.77
C ARG A 569 9.77 23.38 12.19
N GLU A 570 9.29 24.19 13.14
CA GLU A 570 10.15 25.14 13.80
C GLU A 570 11.13 24.38 14.72
N ALA A 571 12.43 24.49 14.42
CA ALA A 571 13.44 23.91 15.31
C ALA A 571 13.45 24.72 16.61
N GLN A 572 13.04 24.09 17.71
CA GLN A 572 13.22 24.66 19.04
C GLN A 572 14.71 24.71 19.32
N GLU A 573 15.25 25.91 19.67
CA GLU A 573 16.59 25.96 20.24
C GLU A 573 16.60 25.03 21.46
N SER A 574 17.32 23.93 21.35
CA SER A 574 17.54 23.06 22.52
C SER A 574 18.19 23.94 23.56
N THR A 575 17.45 24.28 24.62
CA THR A 575 18.06 24.79 25.85
C THR A 575 19.13 23.79 26.19
N VAL A 576 20.40 24.22 26.07
CA VAL A 576 21.55 23.38 26.42
C VAL A 576 21.44 23.16 27.93
N VAL A 577 20.67 22.14 28.30
CA VAL A 577 20.84 21.52 29.61
C VAL A 577 22.24 20.93 29.51
N ARG A 578 23.24 21.60 30.11
CA ARG A 578 24.52 21.00 30.41
C ARG A 578 24.23 19.75 31.23
N SER A 579 24.02 18.64 30.54
CA SER A 579 24.03 17.32 31.15
C SER A 579 25.43 17.20 31.76
N ALA A 580 25.50 17.21 33.07
CA ALA A 580 26.66 16.69 33.76
C ALA A 580 26.99 15.34 33.12
N ALA A 581 28.26 15.09 32.82
CA ALA A 581 28.76 13.90 32.16
C ALA A 581 28.31 12.65 32.95
N GLY A 582 27.14 12.15 32.59
CA GLY A 582 26.70 10.78 32.90
C GLY A 582 27.11 9.84 31.78
N PRO A 583 27.20 8.55 31.99
CA PRO A 583 27.52 7.58 30.97
C PRO A 583 26.60 7.81 29.76
N ARG A 584 27.17 7.81 28.54
CA ARG A 584 26.42 7.98 27.29
C ARG A 584 25.53 6.75 27.11
N THR A 585 24.29 6.81 27.57
CA THR A 585 23.28 5.77 27.27
C THR A 585 22.86 5.90 25.81
N ALA A 586 22.94 4.81 25.06
CA ALA A 586 22.35 4.74 23.73
C ALA A 586 20.92 4.21 23.85
N GLU A 587 20.00 4.82 23.12
CA GLU A 587 18.59 4.40 23.10
C GLU A 587 18.29 3.69 21.79
N ILE A 588 17.51 2.61 21.87
CA ILE A 588 16.91 1.91 20.74
C ILE A 588 15.44 2.36 20.70
N ALA A 589 15.11 3.16 19.70
CA ALA A 589 13.75 3.63 19.47
C ALA A 589 13.10 2.90 18.28
N SER A 590 11.78 2.75 18.32
CA SER A 590 11.04 2.16 17.20
C SER A 590 11.02 3.11 15.99
N PRO A 591 11.47 2.65 14.81
CA PRO A 591 11.44 3.47 13.60
C PRO A 591 10.05 3.56 12.97
N MET A 592 9.09 2.75 13.43
CA MET A 592 7.73 2.63 12.90
C MET A 592 6.73 2.30 14.01
N PRO A 593 5.43 2.62 13.86
CA PRO A 593 4.41 2.12 14.77
C PRO A 593 4.22 0.62 14.54
N GLY A 594 3.97 -0.17 15.58
CA GLY A 594 3.82 -1.62 15.39
C GLY A 594 3.62 -2.39 16.70
N THR A 595 3.71 -3.70 16.62
CA THR A 595 3.62 -4.63 17.75
C THR A 595 4.98 -5.30 17.99
N VAL A 596 5.41 -5.37 19.23
CA VAL A 596 6.61 -6.14 19.60
C VAL A 596 6.29 -7.63 19.47
N ILE A 597 6.94 -8.33 18.51
CA ILE A 597 6.72 -9.78 18.30
C ILE A 597 7.79 -10.64 18.94
N ALA A 598 8.98 -10.08 19.18
CA ALA A 598 10.03 -10.78 19.89
C ALA A 598 10.93 -9.81 20.66
N VAL A 599 11.41 -10.24 21.81
CA VAL A 599 12.50 -9.64 22.56
C VAL A 599 13.63 -10.67 22.57
N ALA A 600 14.71 -10.36 21.85
CA ALA A 600 15.79 -11.32 21.57
C ALA A 600 16.82 -11.43 22.70
N VAL A 601 16.74 -10.57 23.72
CA VAL A 601 17.71 -10.49 24.83
C VAL A 601 16.99 -10.38 26.18
N GLU A 602 17.58 -10.89 27.23
CA GLU A 602 17.10 -10.66 28.60
C GLU A 602 17.50 -9.25 29.05
N SER A 603 16.59 -8.55 29.77
CA SER A 603 16.94 -7.26 30.37
C SER A 603 18.09 -7.40 31.34
N GLU A 604 18.98 -6.41 31.40
CA GLU A 604 20.23 -6.39 32.18
C GLU A 604 21.33 -7.35 31.67
N SER A 605 21.14 -8.02 30.51
CA SER A 605 22.21 -8.80 29.88
C SER A 605 23.19 -7.90 29.10
N THR A 606 24.42 -8.38 28.88
CA THR A 606 25.42 -7.73 28.04
C THR A 606 25.23 -8.15 26.58
N VAL A 607 25.19 -7.19 25.67
CA VAL A 607 25.05 -7.41 24.22
C VAL A 607 26.21 -6.75 23.48
N GLY A 608 26.61 -7.34 22.35
CA GLY A 608 27.56 -6.74 21.42
C GLY A 608 26.88 -5.77 20.45
N GLU A 609 27.63 -4.83 19.88
CA GLU A 609 27.18 -3.98 18.80
C GLU A 609 26.65 -4.83 17.63
N GLY A 610 25.49 -4.45 17.06
CA GLY A 610 24.81 -5.17 15.99
C GLY A 610 23.98 -6.38 16.45
N ALA A 611 24.01 -6.77 17.74
CA ALA A 611 23.18 -7.87 18.24
C ALA A 611 21.67 -7.51 18.16
N PRO A 612 20.80 -8.45 17.75
CA PRO A 612 19.35 -8.21 17.75
C PRO A 612 18.83 -8.05 19.20
N VAL A 613 17.97 -7.04 19.42
CA VAL A 613 17.42 -6.72 20.75
C VAL A 613 15.91 -6.88 20.77
N VAL A 614 15.21 -6.22 19.85
CA VAL A 614 13.74 -6.23 19.76
C VAL A 614 13.33 -6.40 18.31
N VAL A 615 12.28 -7.19 18.05
CA VAL A 615 11.65 -7.28 16.73
C VAL A 615 10.26 -6.65 16.82
N VAL A 616 10.02 -5.65 15.97
CA VAL A 616 8.74 -4.98 15.84
C VAL A 616 8.10 -5.38 14.51
N GLU A 617 6.85 -5.80 14.54
CA GLU A 617 6.03 -6.06 13.34
C GLU A 617 5.05 -4.92 13.13
N ALA A 618 4.95 -4.44 11.91
CA ALA A 618 3.91 -3.55 11.46
C ALA A 618 3.48 -3.93 10.05
N MET A 619 2.17 -4.04 9.80
CA MET A 619 1.62 -4.21 8.45
C MET A 619 2.28 -5.37 7.67
N LYS A 620 2.54 -6.51 8.37
CA LYS A 620 3.22 -7.71 7.84
C LYS A 620 4.72 -7.54 7.55
N MET A 621 5.33 -6.43 7.96
CA MET A 621 6.78 -6.22 7.90
C MET A 621 7.38 -6.41 9.28
N GLU A 622 8.39 -7.28 9.38
CA GLU A 622 9.17 -7.46 10.60
C GLU A 622 10.45 -6.62 10.52
N HIS A 623 10.73 -5.85 11.55
CA HIS A 623 11.94 -5.04 11.66
C HIS A 623 12.70 -5.38 12.91
N THR A 624 13.91 -5.93 12.73
CA THR A 624 14.81 -6.27 13.83
C THR A 624 15.64 -5.06 14.22
N LEU A 625 15.48 -4.60 15.44
CA LEU A 625 16.26 -3.52 16.02
C LEU A 625 17.49 -4.09 16.72
N THR A 626 18.66 -3.57 16.37
CA THR A 626 19.95 -4.04 16.85
C THR A 626 20.60 -3.06 17.81
N ALA A 627 21.49 -3.54 18.65
CA ALA A 627 22.25 -2.73 19.59
C ALA A 627 23.21 -1.79 18.83
N PRO A 628 23.13 -0.45 19.00
CA PRO A 628 24.02 0.50 18.32
C PRO A 628 25.42 0.57 18.93
N ILE A 629 25.60 0.04 20.14
CA ILE A 629 26.88 -0.06 20.86
C ILE A 629 26.88 -1.34 21.67
N SER A 630 28.05 -1.83 22.03
CA SER A 630 28.20 -2.89 23.06
C SER A 630 27.91 -2.35 24.45
N GLY A 631 27.21 -3.10 25.29
CA GLY A 631 26.89 -2.68 26.65
C GLY A 631 25.80 -3.51 27.31
N ARG A 632 25.40 -3.10 28.52
CA ARG A 632 24.29 -3.71 29.25
C ARG A 632 22.95 -3.13 28.73
N VAL A 633 22.04 -3.99 28.32
CA VAL A 633 20.75 -3.61 27.77
C VAL A 633 19.66 -3.61 28.84
N GLN A 634 18.89 -2.52 28.92
CA GLN A 634 17.64 -2.43 29.67
C GLN A 634 16.47 -2.42 28.70
N VAL A 635 15.70 -3.50 28.66
CA VAL A 635 14.51 -3.61 27.81
C VAL A 635 13.32 -2.97 28.51
N LEU A 636 12.56 -2.13 27.80
CA LEU A 636 11.43 -1.33 28.32
C LEU A 636 10.07 -1.82 27.82
N VAL A 637 10.05 -2.85 26.95
CA VAL A 637 8.83 -3.36 26.33
C VAL A 637 8.76 -4.88 26.45
N ALA A 638 7.55 -5.42 26.30
CA ALA A 638 7.27 -6.85 26.29
C ALA A 638 6.67 -7.29 24.95
N VAL A 639 6.75 -8.60 24.66
CA VAL A 639 6.07 -9.19 23.49
C VAL A 639 4.56 -8.94 23.61
N GLY A 640 3.96 -8.42 22.53
CA GLY A 640 2.56 -8.01 22.45
C GLY A 640 2.31 -6.52 22.70
N ASP A 641 3.32 -5.76 23.15
CA ASP A 641 3.15 -4.32 23.34
C ASP A 641 3.00 -3.59 22.00
N GLN A 642 2.06 -2.64 21.95
CA GLN A 642 1.92 -1.69 20.86
C GLN A 642 2.89 -0.53 21.07
N VAL A 643 3.68 -0.21 20.04
CA VAL A 643 4.69 0.83 20.08
C VAL A 643 4.45 1.92 19.03
N LYS A 644 4.88 3.15 19.35
CA LYS A 644 4.78 4.30 18.45
C LYS A 644 6.15 4.59 17.82
N VAL A 645 6.15 5.37 16.74
CA VAL A 645 7.39 5.94 16.17
C VAL A 645 8.14 6.71 17.26
N ASP A 646 9.46 6.58 17.26
CA ASP A 646 10.40 7.21 18.22
C ASP A 646 10.19 6.80 19.70
N GLN A 647 9.33 5.84 19.98
CA GLN A 647 9.22 5.26 21.32
C GLN A 647 10.48 4.48 21.68
N VAL A 648 11.10 4.80 22.81
CA VAL A 648 12.28 4.09 23.30
C VAL A 648 11.87 2.69 23.78
N LEU A 649 12.45 1.65 23.17
CA LEU A 649 12.16 0.24 23.46
C LEU A 649 13.23 -0.40 24.35
N ALA A 650 14.47 0.07 24.25
CA ALA A 650 15.55 -0.36 25.10
C ALA A 650 16.60 0.74 25.27
N ARG A 651 17.36 0.66 26.35
CA ARG A 651 18.49 1.52 26.66
C ARG A 651 19.75 0.68 26.84
N LEU A 652 20.87 1.15 26.30
CA LEU A 652 22.16 0.53 26.49
C LEU A 652 23.06 1.45 27.31
N VAL A 653 23.66 0.87 28.33
CA VAL A 653 24.69 1.51 29.14
C VAL A 653 26.02 0.87 28.76
N PRO A 654 27.00 1.64 28.21
CA PRO A 654 28.32 1.08 27.91
C PRO A 654 28.94 0.45 29.17
N GLU A 655 29.61 -0.69 29.04
CA GLU A 655 30.47 -1.18 30.11
C GLU A 655 31.61 -0.18 30.24
N GLU A 656 31.79 0.44 31.43
CA GLU A 656 32.98 1.19 31.76
C GLU A 656 34.18 0.27 31.57
N GLU A 657 35.15 0.63 30.70
CA GLU A 657 36.45 -0.02 30.67
C GLU A 657 37.03 0.15 32.07
N THR A 658 37.00 -0.94 32.85
CA THR A 658 37.73 -1.00 34.12
C THR A 658 39.20 -0.74 33.81
N GLU A 659 39.74 0.39 34.26
CA GLU A 659 41.15 0.74 34.25
C GLU A 659 41.92 -0.26 35.17
N GLU A 660 41.99 -1.53 34.80
CA GLU A 660 42.87 -2.53 35.44
C GLU A 660 43.62 -3.35 34.39
N ALA A 661 44.46 -2.68 33.61
CA ALA A 661 45.53 -3.34 32.87
C ALA A 661 46.68 -2.37 32.55
N LYS A 662 47.12 -1.60 33.54
CA LYS A 662 48.43 -0.90 33.51
C LYS A 662 49.00 -0.86 34.93
N SER A 663 49.55 -1.99 35.37
CA SER A 663 50.59 -2.02 36.39
C SER A 663 51.66 -3.04 36.00
#